data_caa59bcf83cc7156ab1e7c8b0fb85b65
#
_entry.id   caa59bcf83cc7156ab1e7c8b0fb85b65
#
_cell.length_a   1.000
_cell.length_b   1.000
_cell.length_c   1.000
_cell.angle_alpha   90.00
_cell.angle_beta   90.00
_cell.angle_gamma   90.00
#
_symmetry.space_group_name_H-M   'P 1'
#
loop_
_entity.id
_entity.type
_entity.pdbx_description
1 polymer ?
#
loop_
_entity_poly.entity_id
_entity_poly.type
_entity_poly.pdbx_seq_one_letter_code
_entity_poly.pdbx_strand_id
1 'polypeptide(L)'
;MTPKEEIEQLRKELEQHNYNYYVLNQPTISDFEFDQMMHHLEDLELFYPQYADPNSPTQRVGSDLNQSFKAVAHKYPMLSLANTYNEGEVRDFYERVKEGLEGEDFEICAEMKYDGLSISLTYVDGELVQAVTRGDGVKGDDVTNNVRTIRSIPLKLREGSDYPHEFEIRGEILMPWTSFEKLNEERAKREEQLFANPRNAASGTLKSQSSRVVAERGLDAYLYYLLGDEIPSDSSHYENLQKAASWGFKISQGMKKCKTVEEVLAYIDYWDKERKNLPVATDGIVLKVNSLRQQRHLGYTAKSPRWAIAYKFKAERACTRLNEVTYQVGRTGAVTPVANMDPVQLAGTVVKRASLHNADVMEELDLHIGDMVYVEKGGEIIPKVVGVDKDQRQPGLQKVQFIKTCPECGAELVRFEGEAAHYCPNDSACPPQIKGRIEHFISRKAMNIDSLGPETVDDYYQRGLIHDVSDLYKLTIADICGVNKNRVKSAQKVVDGVKSTLSVPFERVVFAIGIRFVGETTAKLIARHFKSMEALRNATVEALMEVDGVGQVIAESVVKYFQDPKNAEIVDKLASEGLQMQLSEEQLAGQTDKLAGKSIVISGVFQQHSRDEYKAIIEQNGGKNVGSISKKTTFILAGDNMGPSKLEKAQSLGVPIVSEEEFLAMLE
;
A
#
# COMPACT_ATOMS: atom_id res chain seq x y z
N MET A 1 -51.09 5.75 -5.42
CA MET A 1 -49.71 5.55 -4.95
C MET A 1 -49.56 6.33 -3.65
N THR A 2 -49.10 5.73 -2.58
CA THR A 2 -48.80 6.44 -1.34
C THR A 2 -47.53 7.27 -1.51
N PRO A 3 -47.31 8.36 -0.73
CA PRO A 3 -46.07 9.11 -0.80
C PRO A 3 -44.80 8.25 -0.63
N LYS A 4 -44.89 7.22 0.19
CA LYS A 4 -43.77 6.26 0.38
C LYS A 4 -43.48 5.49 -0.91
N GLU A 5 -44.52 4.93 -1.53
CA GLU A 5 -44.39 4.18 -2.79
C GLU A 5 -43.84 5.06 -3.92
N GLU A 6 -44.26 6.32 -3.99
CA GLU A 6 -43.79 7.27 -4.97
C GLU A 6 -42.30 7.62 -4.80
N ILE A 7 -41.86 7.85 -3.57
CA ILE A 7 -40.46 8.08 -3.22
C ILE A 7 -39.60 6.85 -3.59
N GLU A 8 -40.03 5.66 -3.22
CA GLU A 8 -39.30 4.42 -3.52
C GLU A 8 -39.21 4.17 -5.03
N GLN A 9 -40.25 4.45 -5.77
CA GLN A 9 -40.26 4.31 -7.24
C GLN A 9 -39.32 5.32 -7.91
N LEU A 10 -39.37 6.60 -7.52
CA LEU A 10 -38.48 7.64 -8.07
C LEU A 10 -37.00 7.33 -7.79
N ARG A 11 -36.68 6.85 -6.58
CA ARG A 11 -35.31 6.43 -6.25
C ARG A 11 -34.82 5.32 -7.18
N LYS A 12 -35.66 4.31 -7.41
CA LYS A 12 -35.35 3.19 -8.27
C LYS A 12 -35.15 3.60 -9.73
N GLU A 13 -36.03 4.46 -10.26
CA GLU A 13 -35.95 4.96 -11.60
C GLU A 13 -34.68 5.82 -11.82
N LEU A 14 -34.39 6.71 -10.89
CA LEU A 14 -33.20 7.56 -10.95
C LEU A 14 -31.90 6.74 -10.83
N GLU A 15 -31.86 5.72 -10.01
CA GLU A 15 -30.72 4.79 -9.94
C GLU A 15 -30.53 4.02 -11.27
N GLN A 16 -31.62 3.59 -11.90
CA GLN A 16 -31.54 2.93 -13.21
C GLN A 16 -31.04 3.88 -14.30
N HIS A 17 -31.47 5.15 -14.29
CA HIS A 17 -30.98 6.16 -15.24
C HIS A 17 -29.50 6.51 -15.00
N ASN A 18 -29.06 6.60 -13.75
CA ASN A 18 -27.65 6.75 -13.39
C ASN A 18 -26.81 5.56 -13.92
N TYR A 19 -27.30 4.35 -13.75
CA TYR A 19 -26.63 3.14 -14.24
C TYR A 19 -26.51 3.17 -15.78
N ASN A 20 -27.62 3.46 -16.47
CA ASN A 20 -27.62 3.53 -17.93
C ASN A 20 -26.63 4.59 -18.47
N TYR A 21 -26.58 5.73 -17.82
CA TYR A 21 -25.71 6.85 -18.24
C TYR A 21 -24.24 6.61 -17.89
N TYR A 22 -23.93 6.36 -16.59
CA TYR A 22 -22.55 6.36 -16.10
C TYR A 22 -21.84 5.02 -16.21
N VAL A 23 -22.58 3.90 -16.21
CA VAL A 23 -22.01 2.55 -16.29
C VAL A 23 -22.09 1.97 -17.70
N LEU A 24 -23.26 2.07 -18.32
CA LEU A 24 -23.48 1.53 -19.66
C LEU A 24 -23.15 2.50 -20.80
N ASN A 25 -22.99 3.80 -20.55
CA ASN A 25 -22.87 4.89 -21.56
C ASN A 25 -24.04 4.88 -22.56
N GLN A 26 -25.25 4.54 -22.11
CA GLN A 26 -26.47 4.43 -22.91
C GLN A 26 -27.61 5.20 -22.21
N PRO A 27 -27.61 6.55 -22.24
CA PRO A 27 -28.69 7.31 -21.63
C PRO A 27 -30.04 7.01 -22.31
N THR A 28 -31.06 6.83 -21.49
CA THR A 28 -32.42 6.49 -21.94
C THR A 28 -33.40 7.66 -21.79
N ILE A 29 -33.00 8.72 -21.09
CA ILE A 29 -33.73 9.98 -20.94
C ILE A 29 -32.78 11.16 -21.13
N SER A 30 -33.32 12.36 -21.36
CA SER A 30 -32.54 13.60 -21.41
C SER A 30 -32.10 14.07 -20.02
N ASP A 31 -31.05 14.90 -19.97
CA ASP A 31 -30.58 15.52 -18.73
C ASP A 31 -31.68 16.34 -18.05
N PHE A 32 -32.52 17.00 -18.86
CA PHE A 32 -33.64 17.80 -18.35
C PHE A 32 -34.71 16.92 -17.66
N GLU A 33 -35.06 15.79 -18.25
CA GLU A 33 -36.01 14.85 -17.65
C GLU A 33 -35.47 14.25 -16.35
N PHE A 34 -34.19 13.91 -16.35
CA PHE A 34 -33.49 13.42 -15.15
C PHE A 34 -33.53 14.47 -14.01
N ASP A 35 -33.18 15.72 -14.33
CA ASP A 35 -33.20 16.82 -13.35
C ASP A 35 -34.61 17.07 -12.78
N GLN A 36 -35.65 16.99 -13.60
CA GLN A 36 -37.04 17.10 -13.16
C GLN A 36 -37.43 15.99 -12.18
N MET A 37 -37.07 14.75 -12.46
CA MET A 37 -37.31 13.63 -11.57
C MET A 37 -36.53 13.79 -10.25
N MET A 38 -35.30 14.28 -10.32
CA MET A 38 -34.48 14.54 -9.12
C MET A 38 -35.11 15.60 -8.23
N HIS A 39 -35.52 16.75 -8.78
CA HIS A 39 -36.18 17.81 -8.02
C HIS A 39 -37.51 17.33 -7.41
N HIS A 40 -38.26 16.54 -8.13
CA HIS A 40 -39.51 15.99 -7.57
C HIS A 40 -39.22 15.05 -6.38
N LEU A 41 -38.19 14.23 -6.46
CA LEU A 41 -37.78 13.38 -5.33
C LEU A 41 -37.28 14.24 -4.14
N GLU A 42 -36.50 15.28 -4.39
CA GLU A 42 -36.04 16.21 -3.35
C GLU A 42 -37.23 16.85 -2.59
N ASP A 43 -38.22 17.33 -3.34
CA ASP A 43 -39.45 17.91 -2.74
C ASP A 43 -40.21 16.89 -1.89
N LEU A 44 -40.38 15.65 -2.38
CA LEU A 44 -41.05 14.60 -1.61
C LEU A 44 -40.28 14.22 -0.36
N GLU A 45 -38.97 14.09 -0.41
CA GLU A 45 -38.13 13.78 0.76
C GLU A 45 -38.13 14.92 1.78
N LEU A 46 -38.24 16.17 1.35
CA LEU A 46 -38.39 17.33 2.22
C LEU A 46 -39.78 17.37 2.93
N PHE A 47 -40.87 17.01 2.20
CA PHE A 47 -42.20 16.96 2.76
C PHE A 47 -42.42 15.76 3.68
N TYR A 48 -41.72 14.64 3.47
CA TYR A 48 -41.86 13.39 4.21
C TYR A 48 -40.54 12.93 4.82
N PRO A 49 -39.96 13.69 5.77
CA PRO A 49 -38.62 13.40 6.32
C PRO A 49 -38.52 12.05 7.04
N GLN A 50 -39.67 11.44 7.42
CA GLN A 50 -39.71 10.09 7.97
C GLN A 50 -39.27 8.98 6.98
N TYR A 51 -39.22 9.28 5.69
CA TYR A 51 -38.74 8.38 4.64
C TYR A 51 -37.34 8.74 4.14
N ALA A 52 -36.63 9.58 4.92
CA ALA A 52 -35.23 9.93 4.61
C ALA A 52 -34.35 8.67 4.52
N ASP A 53 -33.53 8.60 3.48
CA ASP A 53 -32.62 7.51 3.24
C ASP A 53 -31.24 8.08 2.87
N PRO A 54 -30.17 7.75 3.64
CA PRO A 54 -28.82 8.24 3.34
C PRO A 54 -28.29 7.77 1.99
N ASN A 55 -28.89 6.73 1.42
CA ASN A 55 -28.54 6.19 0.11
C ASN A 55 -29.50 6.63 -1.01
N SER A 56 -30.35 7.63 -0.76
CA SER A 56 -31.16 8.24 -1.82
C SER A 56 -30.27 8.87 -2.89
N PRO A 57 -30.67 8.84 -4.19
CA PRO A 57 -30.02 9.60 -5.25
C PRO A 57 -29.84 11.09 -4.93
N THR A 58 -30.77 11.69 -4.15
CA THR A 58 -30.70 13.08 -3.70
C THR A 58 -29.52 13.35 -2.77
N GLN A 59 -29.03 12.36 -2.04
CA GLN A 59 -27.88 12.49 -1.13
C GLN A 59 -26.52 12.42 -1.84
N ARG A 60 -26.50 12.18 -3.16
CA ARG A 60 -25.27 12.26 -3.97
C ARG A 60 -24.77 13.69 -4.15
N VAL A 61 -25.59 14.69 -3.88
CA VAL A 61 -25.21 16.11 -3.84
C VAL A 61 -24.80 16.44 -2.41
N GLY A 62 -23.52 16.28 -2.09
CA GLY A 62 -23.01 16.54 -0.75
C GLY A 62 -23.21 17.99 -0.32
N SER A 63 -23.62 18.19 0.92
CA SER A 63 -23.90 19.50 1.49
C SER A 63 -22.93 19.93 2.59
N ASP A 64 -22.18 19.01 3.21
CA ASP A 64 -21.51 19.31 4.48
C ASP A 64 -19.99 19.25 4.42
N LEU A 65 -19.34 20.17 5.13
CA LEU A 65 -17.91 20.17 5.37
C LEU A 65 -17.55 19.05 6.37
N ASN A 66 -16.77 18.09 5.93
CA ASN A 66 -16.17 17.10 6.82
C ASN A 66 -15.00 17.74 7.59
N GLN A 67 -15.06 17.76 8.90
CA GLN A 67 -14.00 18.38 9.73
C GLN A 67 -12.70 17.55 9.79
N SER A 68 -12.79 16.23 9.60
CA SER A 68 -11.67 15.31 9.45
C SER A 68 -12.18 13.93 9.05
N PHE A 69 -11.39 13.19 8.27
CA PHE A 69 -11.72 11.79 7.96
C PHE A 69 -11.38 10.90 9.15
N LYS A 70 -12.30 9.99 9.49
CA LYS A 70 -12.08 8.99 10.52
C LYS A 70 -11.21 7.86 9.95
N ALA A 71 -10.17 7.46 10.67
CA ALA A 71 -9.40 6.27 10.32
C ALA A 71 -10.18 4.99 10.64
N VAL A 72 -10.25 4.07 9.68
CA VAL A 72 -10.94 2.78 9.79
C VAL A 72 -9.98 1.65 9.45
N ALA A 73 -9.99 0.59 10.26
CA ALA A 73 -9.25 -0.63 9.98
C ALA A 73 -9.95 -1.45 8.88
N HIS A 74 -9.16 -2.00 7.96
CA HIS A 74 -9.68 -2.91 6.94
C HIS A 74 -9.99 -4.29 7.53
N LYS A 75 -11.15 -4.86 7.19
CA LYS A 75 -11.51 -6.25 7.53
C LYS A 75 -10.51 -7.21 6.87
N TYR A 76 -10.13 -6.94 5.63
CA TYR A 76 -9.11 -7.67 4.87
C TYR A 76 -7.98 -6.72 4.50
N PRO A 77 -6.68 -7.05 4.72
CA PRO A 77 -5.56 -6.19 4.35
C PRO A 77 -5.57 -5.81 2.87
N MET A 78 -5.22 -4.57 2.55
CA MET A 78 -5.08 -4.08 1.17
C MET A 78 -3.60 -4.05 0.77
N LEU A 79 -3.09 -5.20 0.32
CA LEU A 79 -1.69 -5.35 -0.06
C LEU A 79 -1.39 -4.71 -1.43
N SER A 80 -0.14 -4.31 -1.60
CA SER A 80 0.38 -3.88 -2.90
C SER A 80 0.70 -5.09 -3.78
N LEU A 81 0.70 -4.91 -5.10
CA LEU A 81 1.15 -5.93 -6.04
C LEU A 81 2.67 -5.79 -6.27
N ALA A 82 3.34 -6.90 -6.50
CA ALA A 82 4.71 -6.90 -7.03
C ALA A 82 4.67 -6.40 -8.48
N ASN A 83 5.71 -5.65 -8.89
CA ASN A 83 5.80 -5.10 -10.23
C ASN A 83 6.69 -5.96 -11.13
N THR A 84 6.34 -6.01 -12.41
CA THR A 84 7.17 -6.51 -13.50
C THR A 84 7.24 -5.49 -14.63
N TYR A 85 8.28 -5.55 -15.45
CA TYR A 85 8.58 -4.52 -16.46
C TYR A 85 8.90 -5.09 -17.84
N ASN A 86 9.07 -6.40 -17.96
CA ASN A 86 9.44 -7.06 -19.20
C ASN A 86 8.82 -8.46 -19.31
N GLU A 87 8.88 -9.01 -20.51
CA GLU A 87 8.34 -10.33 -20.83
C GLU A 87 8.97 -11.46 -19.99
N GLY A 88 10.28 -11.41 -19.73
CA GLY A 88 10.98 -12.41 -18.94
C GLY A 88 10.42 -12.53 -17.53
N GLU A 89 10.22 -11.39 -16.87
CA GLU A 89 9.64 -11.36 -15.51
C GLU A 89 8.19 -11.85 -15.45
N VAL A 90 7.40 -11.63 -16.53
CA VAL A 90 6.05 -12.19 -16.64
C VAL A 90 6.10 -13.71 -16.78
N ARG A 91 7.02 -14.24 -17.61
CA ARG A 91 7.25 -15.68 -17.74
C ARG A 91 7.70 -16.30 -16.43
N ASP A 92 8.60 -15.65 -15.70
CA ASP A 92 9.05 -16.09 -14.37
C ASP A 92 7.88 -16.14 -13.36
N PHE A 93 6.98 -15.16 -13.39
CA PHE A 93 5.77 -15.19 -12.58
C PHE A 93 4.88 -16.38 -12.95
N TYR A 94 4.64 -16.61 -14.25
CA TYR A 94 3.82 -17.71 -14.73
C TYR A 94 4.39 -19.08 -14.31
N GLU A 95 5.70 -19.27 -14.42
CA GLU A 95 6.36 -20.51 -13.97
C GLU A 95 6.33 -20.67 -12.46
N ARG A 96 6.51 -19.60 -11.66
CA ARG A 96 6.35 -19.67 -10.20
C ARG A 96 4.92 -20.07 -9.79
N VAL A 97 3.89 -19.57 -10.50
CA VAL A 97 2.50 -19.99 -10.26
C VAL A 97 2.33 -21.47 -10.59
N LYS A 98 2.83 -21.91 -11.72
CA LYS A 98 2.79 -23.31 -12.16
C LYS A 98 3.49 -24.27 -11.18
N GLU A 99 4.68 -23.89 -10.72
CA GLU A 99 5.41 -24.63 -9.68
C GLU A 99 4.64 -24.63 -8.35
N GLY A 100 4.11 -23.49 -7.94
CA GLY A 100 3.33 -23.35 -6.69
C GLY A 100 2.02 -24.14 -6.71
N LEU A 101 1.45 -24.38 -7.88
CA LEU A 101 0.26 -25.22 -8.09
C LEU A 101 0.61 -26.69 -8.41
N GLU A 102 1.89 -27.06 -8.35
CA GLU A 102 2.37 -28.44 -8.53
C GLU A 102 1.93 -29.08 -9.85
N GLY A 103 1.80 -28.25 -10.91
CA GLY A 103 1.39 -28.68 -12.25
C GLY A 103 -0.12 -28.75 -12.48
N GLU A 104 -0.93 -28.30 -11.53
CA GLU A 104 -2.37 -28.13 -11.74
C GLU A 104 -2.63 -27.08 -12.83
N ASP A 105 -3.61 -27.33 -13.70
CA ASP A 105 -4.04 -26.38 -14.71
C ASP A 105 -4.63 -25.11 -14.07
N PHE A 106 -4.28 -23.96 -14.63
CA PHE A 106 -4.78 -22.67 -14.14
C PHE A 106 -5.00 -21.68 -15.29
N GLU A 107 -5.82 -20.69 -15.02
CA GLU A 107 -6.04 -19.55 -15.91
C GLU A 107 -5.55 -18.26 -15.23
N ILE A 108 -5.04 -17.35 -16.01
CA ILE A 108 -4.73 -15.98 -15.60
C ILE A 108 -5.84 -15.05 -16.07
N CYS A 109 -6.47 -14.33 -15.16
CA CYS A 109 -7.32 -13.19 -15.48
C CYS A 109 -6.44 -11.95 -15.67
N ALA A 110 -6.41 -11.42 -16.89
CA ALA A 110 -5.69 -10.20 -17.24
C ALA A 110 -6.66 -9.02 -17.28
N GLU A 111 -6.30 -7.92 -16.63
CA GLU A 111 -7.14 -6.73 -16.49
C GLU A 111 -6.30 -5.45 -16.52
N MET A 112 -6.95 -4.31 -16.76
CA MET A 112 -6.28 -3.02 -16.78
C MET A 112 -5.81 -2.63 -15.39
N LYS A 113 -4.59 -2.10 -15.28
CA LYS A 113 -4.10 -1.44 -14.09
C LYS A 113 -4.44 0.03 -14.15
N TYR A 114 -5.53 0.39 -13.50
CA TYR A 114 -6.01 1.76 -13.44
C TYR A 114 -5.09 2.63 -12.57
N ASP A 115 -4.88 3.86 -12.97
CA ASP A 115 -4.02 4.83 -12.28
C ASP A 115 -4.86 5.88 -11.54
N GLY A 116 -5.26 5.55 -10.33
CA GLY A 116 -6.12 6.36 -9.47
C GLY A 116 -5.82 6.19 -7.99
N LEU A 117 -6.88 6.13 -7.21
CA LEU A 117 -6.85 5.93 -5.76
C LEU A 117 -7.63 4.67 -5.38
N SER A 118 -6.96 3.71 -4.78
CA SER A 118 -7.60 2.45 -4.36
C SER A 118 -8.63 2.68 -3.26
N ILE A 119 -9.77 2.02 -3.40
CA ILE A 119 -10.91 2.10 -2.51
C ILE A 119 -11.43 0.71 -2.14
N SER A 120 -11.93 0.57 -0.93
CA SER A 120 -12.72 -0.57 -0.47
C SER A 120 -14.14 -0.10 -0.17
N LEU A 121 -15.13 -0.76 -0.78
CA LEU A 121 -16.55 -0.48 -0.59
C LEU A 121 -17.19 -1.65 0.12
N THR A 122 -17.87 -1.39 1.24
CA THR A 122 -18.62 -2.41 1.98
C THR A 122 -20.10 -2.24 1.73
N TYR A 123 -20.75 -3.34 1.35
CA TYR A 123 -22.20 -3.43 1.14
C TYR A 123 -22.81 -4.41 2.13
N VAL A 124 -23.97 -4.03 2.68
CA VAL A 124 -24.81 -4.88 3.54
C VAL A 124 -26.23 -4.80 3.00
N ASP A 125 -26.86 -5.96 2.78
CA ASP A 125 -28.21 -6.05 2.21
C ASP A 125 -28.39 -5.26 0.90
N GLY A 126 -27.32 -5.20 0.09
CA GLY A 126 -27.32 -4.49 -1.18
C GLY A 126 -27.17 -2.96 -1.06
N GLU A 127 -26.89 -2.42 0.11
CA GLU A 127 -26.69 -0.97 0.33
C GLU A 127 -25.24 -0.64 0.66
N LEU A 128 -24.73 0.47 0.12
CA LEU A 128 -23.42 0.99 0.47
C LEU A 128 -23.42 1.51 1.90
N VAL A 129 -22.67 0.85 2.78
CA VAL A 129 -22.56 1.25 4.20
C VAL A 129 -21.26 1.97 4.51
N GLN A 130 -20.16 1.63 3.82
CA GLN A 130 -18.85 2.23 4.08
C GLN A 130 -17.95 2.24 2.85
N ALA A 131 -17.13 3.29 2.71
CA ALA A 131 -16.07 3.40 1.72
C ALA A 131 -14.79 3.88 2.39
N VAL A 132 -13.70 3.12 2.25
CA VAL A 132 -12.43 3.36 2.94
C VAL A 132 -11.28 3.36 1.94
N THR A 133 -10.43 4.38 1.98
CA THR A 133 -9.20 4.42 1.16
C THR A 133 -8.22 3.34 1.61
N ARG A 134 -7.30 2.93 0.73
CA ARG A 134 -6.27 1.93 1.09
C ARG A 134 -5.45 2.34 2.31
N GLY A 135 -5.08 3.62 2.44
CA GLY A 135 -4.19 4.08 3.49
C GLY A 135 -2.83 3.36 3.46
N ASP A 136 -2.45 2.78 4.59
CA ASP A 136 -1.23 1.96 4.72
C ASP A 136 -1.46 0.46 4.41
N GLY A 137 -2.69 0.10 4.02
CA GLY A 137 -3.11 -1.27 3.76
C GLY A 137 -3.73 -1.99 4.96
N VAL A 138 -3.56 -1.47 6.17
CA VAL A 138 -4.20 -1.96 7.41
C VAL A 138 -5.33 -1.03 7.85
N LYS A 139 -5.12 0.28 7.70
CA LYS A 139 -6.10 1.34 8.01
C LYS A 139 -6.15 2.35 6.87
N GLY A 140 -7.33 2.88 6.61
CA GLY A 140 -7.54 3.94 5.63
C GLY A 140 -8.51 5.00 6.15
N ASP A 141 -8.73 6.03 5.35
CA ASP A 141 -9.64 7.12 5.68
C ASP A 141 -11.07 6.74 5.24
N ASP A 142 -12.05 6.95 6.11
CA ASP A 142 -13.47 6.82 5.76
C ASP A 142 -13.89 8.00 4.88
N VAL A 143 -14.16 7.70 3.63
CA VAL A 143 -14.57 8.69 2.61
C VAL A 143 -15.98 8.41 2.09
N THR A 144 -16.80 7.73 2.85
CA THR A 144 -18.14 7.27 2.46
C THR A 144 -19.00 8.40 1.90
N ASN A 145 -19.03 9.56 2.57
CA ASN A 145 -19.83 10.69 2.10
C ASN A 145 -19.37 11.23 0.74
N ASN A 146 -18.05 11.25 0.51
CA ASN A 146 -17.48 11.67 -0.76
C ASN A 146 -17.76 10.64 -1.86
N VAL A 147 -17.63 9.35 -1.55
CA VAL A 147 -17.89 8.26 -2.49
C VAL A 147 -19.35 8.21 -2.92
N ARG A 148 -20.29 8.55 -2.05
CA ARG A 148 -21.72 8.66 -2.40
C ARG A 148 -22.00 9.64 -3.54
N THR A 149 -21.13 10.61 -3.78
CA THR A 149 -21.25 11.55 -4.91
C THR A 149 -20.81 10.96 -6.26
N ILE A 150 -20.11 9.82 -6.25
CA ILE A 150 -19.60 9.18 -7.47
C ILE A 150 -20.73 8.36 -8.11
N ARG A 151 -21.25 8.86 -9.23
CA ARG A 151 -22.48 8.34 -9.83
C ARG A 151 -22.35 6.94 -10.43
N SER A 152 -21.13 6.48 -10.77
CA SER A 152 -20.86 5.11 -11.25
C SER A 152 -20.81 4.08 -10.13
N ILE A 153 -20.82 4.50 -8.84
CA ILE A 153 -20.89 3.59 -7.70
C ILE A 153 -22.36 3.50 -7.25
N PRO A 154 -23.00 2.31 -7.28
CA PRO A 154 -24.37 2.15 -6.85
C PRO A 154 -24.48 2.36 -5.34
N LEU A 155 -25.42 3.18 -4.88
CA LEU A 155 -25.77 3.29 -3.45
C LEU A 155 -26.61 2.11 -3.00
N LYS A 156 -27.46 1.60 -3.89
CA LYS A 156 -28.23 0.38 -3.75
C LYS A 156 -28.03 -0.50 -4.95
N LEU A 157 -27.84 -1.78 -4.72
CA LEU A 157 -27.69 -2.76 -5.79
C LEU A 157 -29.03 -3.04 -6.46
N ARG A 158 -28.97 -3.61 -7.66
CA ARG A 158 -30.16 -3.90 -8.47
C ARG A 158 -31.01 -4.97 -7.77
N GLU A 159 -32.31 -4.69 -7.63
CA GLU A 159 -33.27 -5.63 -7.05
C GLU A 159 -33.34 -6.95 -7.85
N GLY A 160 -33.53 -8.06 -7.14
CA GLY A 160 -33.62 -9.40 -7.73
C GLY A 160 -32.28 -10.00 -8.13
N SER A 161 -31.17 -9.37 -7.74
CA SER A 161 -29.83 -9.91 -7.93
C SER A 161 -29.44 -10.84 -6.76
N ASP A 162 -28.54 -11.79 -7.04
CA ASP A 162 -28.05 -12.81 -6.12
C ASP A 162 -26.77 -12.38 -5.38
N TYR A 163 -26.76 -11.16 -4.82
CA TYR A 163 -25.61 -10.67 -4.07
C TYR A 163 -25.58 -11.22 -2.64
N PRO A 164 -24.40 -11.38 -2.04
CA PRO A 164 -24.23 -11.76 -0.64
C PRO A 164 -24.85 -10.74 0.32
N HIS A 165 -25.25 -11.20 1.52
CA HIS A 165 -25.74 -10.30 2.59
C HIS A 165 -24.73 -9.22 2.93
N GLU A 166 -23.46 -9.61 3.15
CA GLU A 166 -22.34 -8.70 3.39
C GLU A 166 -21.15 -9.04 2.48
N PHE A 167 -20.60 -8.05 1.82
CA PHE A 167 -19.39 -8.19 1.03
C PHE A 167 -18.62 -6.88 0.92
N GLU A 168 -17.34 -7.01 0.60
CA GLU A 168 -16.45 -5.91 0.24
C GLU A 168 -16.09 -6.01 -1.25
N ILE A 169 -16.16 -4.90 -1.97
CA ILE A 169 -15.67 -4.82 -3.34
C ILE A 169 -14.63 -3.71 -3.44
N ARG A 170 -13.49 -4.05 -4.02
CA ARG A 170 -12.36 -3.11 -4.20
C ARG A 170 -12.28 -2.62 -5.61
N GLY A 171 -11.81 -1.40 -5.73
CA GLY A 171 -11.63 -0.75 -7.02
C GLY A 171 -10.68 0.42 -6.98
N GLU A 172 -10.69 1.16 -8.06
CA GLU A 172 -9.91 2.37 -8.23
C GLU A 172 -10.83 3.54 -8.53
N ILE A 173 -10.72 4.61 -7.74
CA ILE A 173 -11.38 5.88 -8.03
C ILE A 173 -10.46 6.70 -8.90
N LEU A 174 -11.02 7.23 -9.98
CA LEU A 174 -10.32 7.84 -11.09
C LEU A 174 -10.93 9.19 -11.44
N MET A 175 -10.14 10.04 -12.07
CA MET A 175 -10.66 11.20 -12.79
C MET A 175 -10.54 10.95 -14.29
N PRO A 176 -11.65 10.85 -15.04
CA PRO A 176 -11.61 10.74 -16.49
C PRO A 176 -10.83 11.91 -17.13
N TRP A 177 -10.21 11.68 -18.26
CA TRP A 177 -9.44 12.72 -18.98
C TRP A 177 -10.25 13.98 -19.23
N THR A 178 -11.52 13.84 -19.62
CA THR A 178 -12.42 14.98 -19.87
C THR A 178 -12.68 15.81 -18.61
N SER A 179 -12.86 15.15 -17.46
CA SER A 179 -13.03 15.83 -16.16
C SER A 179 -11.74 16.52 -15.71
N PHE A 180 -10.60 15.87 -15.93
CA PHE A 180 -9.29 16.41 -15.60
C PHE A 180 -8.95 17.67 -16.40
N GLU A 181 -9.18 17.65 -17.71
CA GLU A 181 -8.96 18.79 -18.59
C GLU A 181 -9.84 19.98 -18.20
N LYS A 182 -11.14 19.72 -18.00
CA LYS A 182 -12.10 20.74 -17.55
C LYS A 182 -11.68 21.36 -16.20
N LEU A 183 -11.28 20.53 -15.23
CA LEU A 183 -10.85 21.01 -13.92
C LEU A 183 -9.61 21.89 -14.02
N ASN A 184 -8.62 21.51 -14.84
CA ASN A 184 -7.41 22.30 -15.02
C ASN A 184 -7.67 23.60 -15.81
N GLU A 185 -8.60 23.61 -16.77
CA GLU A 185 -9.03 24.84 -17.43
C GLU A 185 -9.68 25.84 -16.46
N GLU A 186 -10.55 25.35 -15.55
CA GLU A 186 -11.16 26.17 -14.52
C GLU A 186 -10.13 26.72 -13.52
N ARG A 187 -9.14 25.90 -13.12
CA ARG A 187 -8.04 26.34 -12.26
C ARG A 187 -7.15 27.38 -12.92
N ALA A 188 -6.86 27.20 -14.21
CA ALA A 188 -6.09 28.19 -14.99
C ALA A 188 -6.82 29.56 -15.06
N LYS A 189 -8.15 29.55 -15.23
CA LYS A 189 -8.96 30.78 -15.20
C LYS A 189 -8.94 31.49 -13.86
N ARG A 190 -8.72 30.75 -12.77
CA ARG A 190 -8.62 31.28 -11.39
C ARG A 190 -7.18 31.55 -10.95
N GLU A 191 -6.20 31.38 -11.85
CA GLU A 191 -4.76 31.51 -11.56
C GLU A 191 -4.29 30.56 -10.43
N GLU A 192 -4.95 29.40 -10.27
CA GLU A 192 -4.59 28.38 -9.32
C GLU A 192 -3.58 27.40 -9.93
N GLN A 193 -2.78 26.75 -9.04
CA GLN A 193 -1.85 25.71 -9.49
C GLN A 193 -2.60 24.54 -10.12
N LEU A 194 -2.19 24.14 -11.33
CA LEU A 194 -2.80 23.02 -12.05
C LEU A 194 -2.46 21.68 -11.38
N PHE A 195 -3.37 20.73 -11.50
CA PHE A 195 -3.07 19.34 -11.16
C PHE A 195 -2.11 18.74 -12.18
N ALA A 196 -1.13 17.99 -11.70
CA ALA A 196 -0.08 17.42 -12.52
C ALA A 196 -0.55 16.25 -13.40
N ASN A 197 -1.51 15.46 -12.90
CA ASN A 197 -2.06 14.29 -13.59
C ASN A 197 -3.43 13.91 -13.01
N PRO A 198 -4.21 13.06 -13.71
CA PRO A 198 -5.53 12.62 -13.26
C PRO A 198 -5.53 11.91 -11.90
N ARG A 199 -4.49 11.14 -11.59
CA ARG A 199 -4.35 10.45 -10.30
C ARG A 199 -4.27 11.43 -9.13
N ASN A 200 -3.40 12.46 -9.24
CA ASN A 200 -3.27 13.48 -8.21
C ASN A 200 -4.56 14.29 -8.07
N ALA A 201 -5.23 14.59 -9.18
CA ALA A 201 -6.51 15.28 -9.19
C ALA A 201 -7.61 14.44 -8.52
N ALA A 202 -7.67 13.14 -8.80
CA ALA A 202 -8.62 12.23 -8.18
C ALA A 202 -8.37 12.10 -6.67
N SER A 203 -7.11 11.90 -6.25
CA SER A 203 -6.74 11.79 -4.84
C SER A 203 -7.03 13.06 -4.05
N GLY A 204 -6.65 14.22 -4.57
CA GLY A 204 -6.92 15.51 -3.95
C GLY A 204 -8.41 15.84 -3.89
N THR A 205 -9.18 15.40 -4.89
CA THR A 205 -10.63 15.56 -4.91
C THR A 205 -11.32 14.65 -3.91
N LEU A 206 -11.02 13.35 -3.91
CA LEU A 206 -11.68 12.39 -3.02
C LEU A 206 -11.42 12.72 -1.54
N LYS A 207 -10.29 13.31 -1.22
CA LYS A 207 -9.95 13.76 0.14
C LYS A 207 -10.34 15.22 0.42
N SER A 208 -11.16 15.82 -0.41
CA SER A 208 -11.76 17.13 -0.13
C SER A 208 -12.68 17.06 1.09
N GLN A 209 -12.63 18.07 1.92
CA GLN A 209 -13.53 18.19 3.08
C GLN A 209 -14.98 18.50 2.66
N SER A 210 -15.19 19.00 1.44
CA SER A 210 -16.52 19.30 0.90
C SER A 210 -16.93 18.24 -0.12
N SER A 211 -17.94 17.45 0.20
CA SER A 211 -18.52 16.47 -0.72
C SER A 211 -19.20 17.12 -1.94
N ARG A 212 -19.61 18.37 -1.83
CA ARG A 212 -20.11 19.16 -2.97
C ARG A 212 -19.00 19.36 -4.02
N VAL A 213 -17.80 19.72 -3.59
CA VAL A 213 -16.64 19.86 -4.49
C VAL A 213 -16.31 18.54 -5.17
N VAL A 214 -16.44 17.42 -4.46
CA VAL A 214 -16.24 16.08 -5.02
C VAL A 214 -17.27 15.80 -6.12
N ALA A 215 -18.55 16.08 -5.86
CA ALA A 215 -19.63 15.90 -6.82
C ALA A 215 -19.42 16.70 -8.13
N GLU A 216 -18.95 17.96 -8.02
CA GLU A 216 -18.73 18.84 -9.14
C GLU A 216 -17.56 18.40 -10.05
N ARG A 217 -16.58 17.66 -9.52
CA ARG A 217 -15.35 17.29 -10.24
C ARG A 217 -15.43 16.02 -11.06
N GLY A 218 -16.55 15.29 -11.02
CA GLY A 218 -16.84 14.18 -11.93
C GLY A 218 -15.88 13.01 -11.83
N LEU A 219 -15.68 12.46 -10.60
CA LEU A 219 -14.93 11.23 -10.39
C LEU A 219 -15.67 10.01 -10.96
N ASP A 220 -14.92 8.98 -11.30
CA ASP A 220 -15.40 7.69 -11.78
C ASP A 220 -14.75 6.55 -10.99
N ALA A 221 -15.25 5.33 -11.09
CA ALA A 221 -14.70 4.17 -10.41
C ALA A 221 -14.80 2.90 -11.25
N TYR A 222 -13.75 2.08 -11.20
CA TYR A 222 -13.74 0.72 -11.75
C TYR A 222 -13.46 -0.27 -10.63
N LEU A 223 -14.35 -1.26 -10.46
CA LEU A 223 -14.22 -2.27 -9.42
C LEU A 223 -13.52 -3.52 -9.99
N TYR A 224 -12.58 -4.07 -9.21
CA TYR A 224 -11.69 -5.11 -9.72
C TYR A 224 -11.45 -6.28 -8.76
N TYR A 225 -12.04 -6.30 -7.56
CA TYR A 225 -11.86 -7.43 -6.64
C TYR A 225 -13.00 -7.55 -5.64
N LEU A 226 -13.60 -8.74 -5.59
CA LEU A 226 -14.73 -9.05 -4.72
C LEU A 226 -14.27 -9.92 -3.54
N LEU A 227 -14.66 -9.56 -2.32
CA LEU A 227 -14.32 -10.20 -1.07
C LEU A 227 -15.56 -10.40 -0.19
N GLY A 228 -15.64 -11.50 0.51
CA GLY A 228 -16.73 -11.77 1.45
C GLY A 228 -16.75 -13.23 1.89
N ASP A 229 -17.25 -13.45 3.09
CA ASP A 229 -17.29 -14.79 3.69
C ASP A 229 -18.34 -15.69 2.98
N GLU A 230 -19.37 -15.09 2.36
CA GLU A 230 -20.39 -15.78 1.58
C GLU A 230 -20.02 -16.03 0.12
N ILE A 231 -18.84 -15.53 -0.32
CA ILE A 231 -18.38 -15.78 -1.70
C ILE A 231 -17.86 -17.22 -1.78
N PRO A 232 -18.38 -18.05 -2.69
CA PRO A 232 -17.97 -19.45 -2.77
C PRO A 232 -16.47 -19.60 -2.97
N SER A 233 -15.86 -20.47 -2.18
CA SER A 233 -14.42 -20.69 -2.20
C SER A 233 -13.89 -21.33 -3.48
N ASP A 234 -14.75 -22.01 -4.20
CA ASP A 234 -14.51 -22.67 -5.50
C ASP A 234 -14.85 -21.76 -6.69
N SER A 235 -15.31 -20.53 -6.43
CA SER A 235 -15.62 -19.56 -7.49
C SER A 235 -14.36 -19.00 -8.14
N SER A 236 -14.52 -18.29 -9.24
CA SER A 236 -13.43 -17.66 -9.98
C SER A 236 -13.56 -16.14 -10.00
N HIS A 237 -12.41 -15.47 -10.04
CA HIS A 237 -12.30 -14.02 -10.04
C HIS A 237 -13.07 -13.39 -11.23
N TYR A 238 -12.90 -13.90 -12.44
CA TYR A 238 -13.56 -13.38 -13.63
C TYR A 238 -15.08 -13.44 -13.51
N GLU A 239 -15.64 -14.60 -13.18
CA GLU A 239 -17.07 -14.81 -13.04
C GLU A 239 -17.65 -14.01 -11.88
N ASN A 240 -16.93 -13.87 -10.78
CA ASN A 240 -17.33 -13.03 -9.64
C ASN A 240 -17.47 -11.56 -10.05
N LEU A 241 -16.55 -11.03 -10.85
CA LEU A 241 -16.67 -9.66 -11.37
C LEU A 241 -17.77 -9.51 -12.41
N GLN A 242 -18.04 -10.54 -13.24
CA GLN A 242 -19.20 -10.51 -14.14
C GLN A 242 -20.51 -10.47 -13.36
N LYS A 243 -20.63 -11.22 -12.26
CA LYS A 243 -21.76 -11.12 -11.34
C LYS A 243 -21.85 -9.73 -10.72
N ALA A 244 -20.75 -9.16 -10.23
CA ALA A 244 -20.73 -7.81 -9.69
C ALA A 244 -21.22 -6.78 -10.72
N ALA A 245 -20.86 -6.93 -11.99
CA ALA A 245 -21.39 -6.10 -13.07
C ALA A 245 -22.93 -6.22 -13.19
N SER A 246 -23.49 -7.41 -13.03
CA SER A 246 -24.94 -7.61 -13.04
C SER A 246 -25.65 -6.96 -11.84
N TRP A 247 -24.94 -6.75 -10.71
CA TRP A 247 -25.48 -6.05 -9.54
C TRP A 247 -25.47 -4.52 -9.70
N GLY A 248 -24.80 -3.99 -10.73
CA GLY A 248 -24.74 -2.57 -11.04
C GLY A 248 -23.35 -1.94 -10.96
N PHE A 249 -22.32 -2.70 -10.64
CA PHE A 249 -20.94 -2.18 -10.58
C PHE A 249 -20.34 -1.99 -11.96
N LYS A 250 -19.54 -0.94 -12.10
CA LYS A 250 -18.72 -0.69 -13.28
C LYS A 250 -17.41 -1.46 -13.14
N ILE A 251 -17.20 -2.44 -14.01
CA ILE A 251 -15.99 -3.25 -14.08
C ILE A 251 -15.24 -2.99 -15.39
N SER A 252 -13.97 -3.42 -15.47
CA SER A 252 -13.19 -3.32 -16.70
C SER A 252 -13.78 -4.19 -17.80
N GLN A 253 -14.14 -3.60 -18.92
CA GLN A 253 -14.63 -4.32 -20.10
C GLN A 253 -13.53 -5.07 -20.86
N GLY A 254 -12.27 -4.69 -20.63
CA GLY A 254 -11.11 -5.29 -21.29
C GLY A 254 -10.59 -6.57 -20.61
N MET A 255 -11.23 -7.05 -19.55
CA MET A 255 -10.79 -8.26 -18.84
C MET A 255 -10.81 -9.49 -19.76
N LYS A 256 -9.79 -10.34 -19.64
CA LYS A 256 -9.65 -11.56 -20.40
C LYS A 256 -9.10 -12.70 -19.54
N LYS A 257 -9.65 -13.90 -19.70
CA LYS A 257 -9.07 -15.15 -19.19
C LYS A 257 -8.04 -15.67 -20.19
N CYS A 258 -6.83 -15.92 -19.72
CA CYS A 258 -5.72 -16.45 -20.50
C CYS A 258 -5.32 -17.82 -19.96
N LYS A 259 -5.20 -18.81 -20.85
CA LYS A 259 -4.81 -20.19 -20.51
C LYS A 259 -3.31 -20.42 -20.65
N THR A 260 -2.63 -19.61 -21.41
CA THR A 260 -1.20 -19.72 -21.69
C THR A 260 -0.48 -18.39 -21.43
N VAL A 261 0.82 -18.44 -21.20
CA VAL A 261 1.63 -17.24 -21.04
C VAL A 261 1.67 -16.42 -22.35
N GLU A 262 1.59 -17.06 -23.48
CA GLU A 262 1.55 -16.40 -24.79
C GLU A 262 0.28 -15.54 -24.94
N GLU A 263 -0.87 -16.03 -24.47
CA GLU A 263 -2.12 -15.24 -24.44
C GLU A 263 -2.00 -14.04 -23.51
N VAL A 264 -1.31 -14.19 -22.36
CA VAL A 264 -1.03 -13.09 -21.44
C VAL A 264 -0.18 -12.03 -22.11
N LEU A 265 0.91 -12.43 -22.78
CA LEU A 265 1.83 -11.52 -23.47
C LEU A 265 1.15 -10.80 -24.63
N ALA A 266 0.30 -11.50 -25.39
CA ALA A 266 -0.50 -10.90 -26.46
C ALA A 266 -1.50 -9.85 -25.91
N TYR A 267 -2.10 -10.09 -24.76
CA TYR A 267 -2.97 -9.14 -24.07
C TYR A 267 -2.20 -7.88 -23.66
N ILE A 268 -0.99 -8.05 -23.11
CA ILE A 268 -0.12 -6.94 -22.72
C ILE A 268 0.27 -6.10 -23.95
N ASP A 269 0.71 -6.72 -25.04
CA ASP A 269 1.11 -6.02 -26.27
C ASP A 269 -0.06 -5.24 -26.92
N TYR A 270 -1.25 -5.83 -26.91
CA TYR A 270 -2.45 -5.17 -27.39
C TYR A 270 -2.76 -3.89 -26.61
N TRP A 271 -2.80 -3.99 -25.27
CA TRP A 271 -3.17 -2.86 -24.43
C TRP A 271 -2.07 -1.81 -24.26
N ASP A 272 -0.80 -2.17 -24.43
CA ASP A 272 0.28 -1.18 -24.48
C ASP A 272 0.08 -0.16 -25.62
N LYS A 273 -0.55 -0.62 -26.71
CA LYS A 273 -0.89 0.24 -27.86
C LYS A 273 -2.23 0.96 -27.67
N GLU A 274 -3.27 0.23 -27.28
CA GLU A 274 -4.66 0.69 -27.25
C GLU A 274 -5.02 1.51 -26.00
N ARG A 275 -4.24 1.45 -24.92
CA ARG A 275 -4.54 2.18 -23.67
C ARG A 275 -4.73 3.69 -23.84
N LYS A 276 -4.13 4.27 -24.88
CA LYS A 276 -4.26 5.70 -25.20
C LYS A 276 -5.68 6.11 -25.57
N ASN A 277 -6.50 5.16 -26.00
CA ASN A 277 -7.89 5.36 -26.38
C ASN A 277 -8.86 5.20 -25.20
N LEU A 278 -8.36 4.83 -24.02
CA LEU A 278 -9.19 4.70 -22.83
C LEU A 278 -9.59 6.06 -22.26
N PRO A 279 -10.81 6.19 -21.71
CA PRO A 279 -11.29 7.45 -21.13
C PRO A 279 -10.58 7.81 -19.81
N VAL A 280 -9.80 6.90 -19.25
CA VAL A 280 -9.12 6.99 -17.95
C VAL A 280 -7.65 6.60 -18.06
N ALA A 281 -6.83 7.10 -17.15
CA ALA A 281 -5.42 6.76 -17.10
C ALA A 281 -5.19 5.32 -16.62
N THR A 282 -4.25 4.64 -17.30
CA THR A 282 -3.78 3.29 -16.93
C THR A 282 -2.25 3.25 -17.00
N ASP A 283 -1.61 2.55 -16.08
CA ASP A 283 -0.15 2.48 -15.99
C ASP A 283 0.41 1.05 -16.23
N GLY A 284 -0.46 0.10 -16.50
CA GLY A 284 -0.06 -1.30 -16.71
C GLY A 284 -1.23 -2.26 -16.84
N ILE A 285 -0.91 -3.51 -16.62
CA ILE A 285 -1.83 -4.65 -16.59
C ILE A 285 -1.72 -5.34 -15.23
N VAL A 286 -2.80 -5.83 -14.70
CA VAL A 286 -2.81 -6.72 -13.54
C VAL A 286 -3.12 -8.14 -14.00
N LEU A 287 -2.29 -9.08 -13.57
CA LEU A 287 -2.41 -10.49 -13.84
C LEU A 287 -2.76 -11.20 -12.53
N LYS A 288 -3.86 -11.93 -12.51
CA LYS A 288 -4.34 -12.66 -11.33
C LYS A 288 -4.65 -14.11 -11.69
N VAL A 289 -4.26 -15.05 -10.86
CA VAL A 289 -4.76 -16.42 -10.97
C VAL A 289 -6.27 -16.40 -10.80
N ASN A 290 -7.01 -16.99 -11.75
CA ASN A 290 -8.45 -16.83 -11.83
C ASN A 290 -9.23 -17.58 -10.74
N SER A 291 -8.81 -18.77 -10.35
CA SER A 291 -9.45 -19.58 -9.31
C SER A 291 -9.16 -19.04 -7.90
N LEU A 292 -10.20 -18.73 -7.11
CA LEU A 292 -10.05 -18.28 -5.72
C LEU A 292 -9.42 -19.37 -4.84
N ARG A 293 -9.71 -20.64 -5.10
CA ARG A 293 -9.09 -21.78 -4.43
C ARG A 293 -7.57 -21.78 -4.65
N GLN A 294 -7.15 -21.60 -5.91
CA GLN A 294 -5.72 -21.53 -6.26
C GLN A 294 -5.06 -20.27 -5.70
N GLN A 295 -5.73 -19.14 -5.65
CA GLN A 295 -5.23 -17.93 -4.99
C GLN A 295 -4.90 -18.19 -3.52
N ARG A 296 -5.78 -18.87 -2.78
CA ARG A 296 -5.56 -19.22 -1.37
C ARG A 296 -4.41 -20.21 -1.21
N HIS A 297 -4.32 -21.19 -2.11
CA HIS A 297 -3.23 -22.16 -2.10
C HIS A 297 -1.86 -21.50 -2.28
N LEU A 298 -1.74 -20.56 -3.22
CA LEU A 298 -0.51 -19.81 -3.46
C LEU A 298 -0.18 -18.83 -2.33
N GLY A 299 -1.19 -18.24 -1.69
CA GLY A 299 -1.04 -17.38 -0.53
C GLY A 299 -0.34 -16.06 -0.82
N TYR A 300 0.31 -15.54 0.22
CA TYR A 300 0.88 -14.20 0.26
C TYR A 300 2.34 -14.21 0.71
N THR A 301 3.06 -13.16 0.31
CA THR A 301 4.28 -12.73 0.99
C THR A 301 3.92 -11.64 2.00
N ALA A 302 4.87 -11.17 2.80
CA ALA A 302 4.65 -10.06 3.72
C ALA A 302 4.18 -8.75 3.03
N LYS A 303 4.41 -8.61 1.72
CA LYS A 303 4.17 -7.37 0.96
C LYS A 303 3.14 -7.50 -0.16
N SER A 304 2.97 -8.70 -0.72
CA SER A 304 2.17 -8.90 -1.93
C SER A 304 1.60 -10.31 -2.04
N PRO A 305 0.48 -10.50 -2.75
CA PRO A 305 -0.01 -11.83 -3.07
C PRO A 305 0.96 -12.56 -4.02
N ARG A 306 1.08 -13.88 -3.89
CA ARG A 306 1.87 -14.73 -4.80
C ARG A 306 1.12 -15.05 -6.09
N TRP A 307 -0.21 -14.91 -6.06
CA TRP A 307 -1.12 -15.24 -7.15
C TRP A 307 -1.44 -14.06 -8.08
N ALA A 308 -0.87 -12.89 -7.81
CA ALA A 308 -1.10 -11.69 -8.63
C ALA A 308 0.18 -10.88 -8.80
N ILE A 309 0.29 -10.23 -9.95
CA ILE A 309 1.40 -9.35 -10.27
C ILE A 309 0.92 -8.19 -11.14
N ALA A 310 1.59 -7.06 -11.05
CA ALA A 310 1.38 -5.92 -11.92
C ALA A 310 2.49 -5.89 -13.00
N TYR A 311 2.08 -5.85 -14.26
CA TYR A 311 2.99 -5.49 -15.35
C TYR A 311 2.87 -3.99 -15.60
N LYS A 312 3.99 -3.28 -15.52
CA LYS A 312 4.07 -1.85 -15.81
C LYS A 312 4.44 -1.63 -17.26
N PHE A 313 3.66 -0.81 -17.97
CA PHE A 313 4.04 -0.39 -19.32
C PHE A 313 5.37 0.34 -19.30
N LYS A 314 6.08 0.30 -20.43
CA LYS A 314 7.35 1.02 -20.57
C LYS A 314 7.16 2.48 -20.19
N ALA A 315 8.06 2.98 -19.36
CA ALA A 315 8.06 4.36 -18.94
C ALA A 315 8.27 5.29 -20.14
N GLU A 316 7.57 6.41 -20.13
CA GLU A 316 7.92 7.50 -21.05
C GLU A 316 9.32 8.00 -20.74
N ARG A 317 10.05 8.34 -21.81
CA ARG A 317 11.39 8.90 -21.73
C ARG A 317 11.42 10.30 -22.28
N ALA A 318 12.05 11.21 -21.56
CA ALA A 318 12.33 12.57 -22.02
C ALA A 318 13.83 12.85 -22.03
N CYS A 319 14.27 13.75 -22.90
CA CYS A 319 15.65 14.20 -22.95
C CYS A 319 15.73 15.65 -22.50
N THR A 320 16.66 15.95 -21.59
CA THR A 320 16.84 17.29 -21.04
C THR A 320 18.29 17.52 -20.62
N ARG A 321 18.67 18.79 -20.42
CA ARG A 321 20.05 19.17 -20.07
C ARG A 321 20.30 18.98 -18.57
N LEU A 322 21.42 18.35 -18.22
CA LEU A 322 21.95 18.25 -16.87
C LEU A 322 22.67 19.55 -16.50
N ASN A 323 22.16 20.27 -15.50
CA ASN A 323 22.73 21.53 -15.06
C ASN A 323 23.69 21.35 -13.87
N GLU A 324 23.31 20.49 -12.93
CA GLU A 324 24.05 20.30 -11.67
C GLU A 324 23.74 18.92 -11.09
N VAL A 325 24.66 18.38 -10.30
CA VAL A 325 24.42 17.22 -9.45
C VAL A 325 24.54 17.65 -8.00
N THR A 326 23.47 17.46 -7.24
CA THR A 326 23.41 17.68 -5.79
C THR A 326 23.32 16.35 -5.06
N TYR A 327 23.54 16.34 -3.76
CA TYR A 327 23.58 15.13 -2.95
C TYR A 327 22.64 15.26 -1.76
N GLN A 328 21.86 14.20 -1.52
CA GLN A 328 20.94 14.13 -0.38
C GLN A 328 21.41 13.05 0.59
N VAL A 329 21.39 13.37 1.87
CA VAL A 329 21.74 12.44 2.95
C VAL A 329 20.45 11.89 3.54
N GLY A 330 20.29 10.59 3.48
CA GLY A 330 19.14 9.90 4.04
C GLY A 330 19.28 9.58 5.53
N ARG A 331 18.24 9.04 6.12
CA ARG A 331 18.14 8.63 7.53
C ARG A 331 19.27 7.71 8.00
N THR A 332 19.73 6.84 7.13
CA THR A 332 20.82 5.88 7.42
C THR A 332 22.21 6.42 7.11
N GLY A 333 22.30 7.69 6.72
CA GLY A 333 23.55 8.30 6.25
C GLY A 333 23.84 8.03 4.76
N ALA A 334 23.03 7.25 4.07
CA ALA A 334 23.22 6.99 2.64
C ALA A 334 23.15 8.30 1.84
N VAL A 335 24.15 8.52 0.98
CA VAL A 335 24.28 9.72 0.15
C VAL A 335 23.82 9.40 -1.27
N THR A 336 22.73 10.01 -1.67
CA THR A 336 22.10 9.81 -2.97
C THR A 336 22.36 10.99 -3.90
N PRO A 337 22.99 10.80 -5.06
CA PRO A 337 23.18 11.86 -6.04
C PRO A 337 21.86 12.15 -6.78
N VAL A 338 21.60 13.42 -7.03
CA VAL A 338 20.40 13.93 -7.68
C VAL A 338 20.79 14.86 -8.84
N ALA A 339 20.33 14.53 -10.04
CA ALA A 339 20.47 15.39 -11.20
C ALA A 339 19.47 16.54 -11.12
N ASN A 340 19.95 17.77 -11.23
CA ASN A 340 19.14 18.97 -11.44
C ASN A 340 19.21 19.34 -12.93
N MET A 341 18.07 19.49 -13.56
CA MET A 341 17.95 19.55 -15.02
C MET A 341 17.06 20.69 -15.46
N ASP A 342 17.15 21.06 -16.73
CA ASP A 342 16.14 21.93 -17.33
C ASP A 342 14.76 21.28 -17.21
N PRO A 343 13.70 22.05 -16.93
CA PRO A 343 12.36 21.52 -16.81
C PRO A 343 11.93 20.81 -18.09
N VAL A 344 11.43 19.58 -17.96
CA VAL A 344 10.94 18.78 -19.09
C VAL A 344 9.60 18.13 -18.76
N GLN A 345 8.72 18.09 -19.74
CA GLN A 345 7.45 17.35 -19.62
C GLN A 345 7.71 15.85 -19.71
N LEU A 346 7.21 15.12 -18.71
CA LEU A 346 7.36 13.67 -18.62
C LEU A 346 6.18 13.05 -17.88
N ALA A 347 5.44 12.18 -18.54
CA ALA A 347 4.27 11.49 -17.95
C ALA A 347 3.28 12.46 -17.28
N GLY A 348 2.91 13.53 -17.99
CA GLY A 348 1.94 14.53 -17.52
C GLY A 348 2.45 15.45 -16.39
N THR A 349 3.73 15.45 -16.08
CA THR A 349 4.32 16.32 -15.05
C THR A 349 5.56 17.03 -15.55
N VAL A 350 5.88 18.19 -14.96
CA VAL A 350 7.15 18.87 -15.20
C VAL A 350 8.20 18.32 -14.26
N VAL A 351 9.24 17.68 -14.82
CA VAL A 351 10.37 17.12 -14.07
C VAL A 351 11.56 18.07 -14.15
N LYS A 352 12.14 18.41 -13.00
CA LYS A 352 13.35 19.25 -12.86
C LYS A 352 14.49 18.52 -12.16
N ARG A 353 14.18 17.42 -11.48
CA ARG A 353 15.13 16.63 -10.68
C ARG A 353 14.90 15.14 -10.90
N ALA A 354 15.98 14.38 -10.97
CA ALA A 354 15.93 12.93 -11.11
C ALA A 354 17.02 12.24 -10.30
N SER A 355 16.75 11.04 -9.81
CA SER A 355 17.71 10.24 -9.06
C SER A 355 18.82 9.72 -9.98
N LEU A 356 20.05 9.71 -9.48
CA LEU A 356 21.21 9.05 -10.08
C LEU A 356 21.62 7.79 -9.31
N HIS A 357 20.79 7.36 -8.36
CA HIS A 357 20.95 6.18 -7.51
C HIS A 357 22.22 6.20 -6.63
N ASN A 358 23.42 6.06 -7.21
CA ASN A 358 24.68 5.95 -6.49
C ASN A 358 25.89 6.32 -7.41
N ALA A 359 27.09 6.25 -6.85
CA ALA A 359 28.31 6.58 -7.57
C ALA A 359 28.59 5.66 -8.75
N ASP A 360 28.26 4.36 -8.65
CA ASP A 360 28.51 3.39 -9.71
C ASP A 360 27.67 3.71 -10.94
N VAL A 361 26.40 4.05 -10.77
CA VAL A 361 25.51 4.47 -11.86
C VAL A 361 26.00 5.77 -12.50
N MET A 362 26.48 6.73 -11.72
CA MET A 362 27.07 7.96 -12.26
C MET A 362 28.30 7.70 -13.11
N GLU A 363 29.16 6.80 -12.68
CA GLU A 363 30.37 6.40 -13.43
C GLU A 363 30.00 5.62 -14.72
N GLU A 364 29.06 4.68 -14.63
CA GLU A 364 28.57 3.90 -15.78
C GLU A 364 27.94 4.81 -16.85
N LEU A 365 27.18 5.82 -16.43
CA LEU A 365 26.60 6.81 -17.33
C LEU A 365 27.64 7.77 -17.92
N ASP A 366 28.83 7.83 -17.33
CA ASP A 366 29.91 8.76 -17.72
C ASP A 366 29.39 10.21 -17.82
N LEU A 367 28.73 10.68 -16.74
CA LEU A 367 28.04 11.97 -16.71
C LEU A 367 29.00 13.16 -16.75
N HIS A 368 28.65 14.18 -17.57
CA HIS A 368 29.29 15.48 -17.60
C HIS A 368 28.22 16.58 -17.40
N ILE A 369 28.58 17.64 -16.71
CA ILE A 369 27.70 18.81 -16.57
C ILE A 369 27.48 19.44 -17.94
N GLY A 370 26.22 19.65 -18.30
CA GLY A 370 25.82 20.12 -19.62
C GLY A 370 25.39 19.00 -20.59
N ASP A 371 25.53 17.73 -20.21
CA ASP A 371 25.04 16.61 -21.02
C ASP A 371 23.52 16.69 -21.21
N MET A 372 23.09 16.20 -22.37
CA MET A 372 21.69 15.84 -22.61
C MET A 372 21.46 14.45 -22.01
N VAL A 373 20.57 14.36 -21.03
CA VAL A 373 20.30 13.11 -20.30
C VAL A 373 18.89 12.61 -20.58
N TYR A 374 18.75 11.29 -20.66
CA TYR A 374 17.46 10.61 -20.76
C TYR A 374 16.91 10.35 -19.37
N VAL A 375 15.69 10.82 -19.15
CA VAL A 375 14.97 10.67 -17.88
C VAL A 375 13.74 9.82 -18.09
N GLU A 376 13.51 8.86 -17.23
CA GLU A 376 12.32 8.03 -17.17
C GLU A 376 11.56 8.25 -15.86
N LYS A 377 10.23 8.19 -15.97
CA LYS A 377 9.34 8.12 -14.82
C LYS A 377 8.57 6.81 -14.94
N GLY A 378 9.21 5.71 -14.52
CA GLY A 378 8.53 4.42 -14.41
C GLY A 378 7.55 4.44 -13.26
N GLY A 379 6.65 3.48 -13.17
CA GLY A 379 5.59 3.32 -12.16
C GLY A 379 5.89 3.73 -10.71
N GLU A 380 7.04 4.27 -10.47
CA GLU A 380 7.44 4.99 -9.28
C GLU A 380 7.32 6.50 -9.51
N ILE A 381 6.95 7.21 -8.47
CA ILE A 381 6.74 8.66 -8.49
C ILE A 381 8.07 9.42 -8.73
N ILE A 382 9.22 8.76 -8.52
CA ILE A 382 10.55 9.36 -8.56
C ILE A 382 11.17 9.21 -9.96
N PRO A 383 11.44 10.32 -10.67
CA PRO A 383 12.18 10.30 -11.93
C PRO A 383 13.62 9.80 -11.72
N LYS A 384 14.15 9.06 -12.71
CA LYS A 384 15.54 8.61 -12.73
C LYS A 384 16.23 8.89 -14.05
N VAL A 385 17.51 9.18 -14.01
CA VAL A 385 18.35 9.29 -15.20
C VAL A 385 18.75 7.89 -15.64
N VAL A 386 18.53 7.55 -16.91
CA VAL A 386 18.74 6.21 -17.46
C VAL A 386 19.75 6.18 -18.61
N GLY A 387 20.21 7.33 -19.04
CA GLY A 387 21.20 7.41 -20.11
C GLY A 387 21.66 8.83 -20.41
N VAL A 388 22.69 8.93 -21.21
CA VAL A 388 23.25 10.18 -21.74
C VAL A 388 23.24 10.12 -23.27
N ASP A 389 22.78 11.21 -23.91
CA ASP A 389 22.93 11.37 -25.34
C ASP A 389 24.34 11.88 -25.67
N LYS A 390 25.26 10.93 -25.87
CA LYS A 390 26.69 11.22 -26.13
C LYS A 390 26.92 11.91 -27.47
N ASP A 391 25.98 11.77 -28.41
CA ASP A 391 26.09 12.42 -29.74
C ASP A 391 25.87 13.91 -29.66
N GLN A 392 25.11 14.36 -28.65
CA GLN A 392 24.88 15.78 -28.39
C GLN A 392 25.87 16.38 -27.37
N ARG A 393 26.82 15.60 -26.86
CA ARG A 393 27.82 16.09 -25.90
C ARG A 393 28.75 17.10 -26.54
N GLN A 394 28.86 18.26 -25.94
CA GLN A 394 29.79 19.29 -26.39
C GLN A 394 31.22 19.01 -25.89
N PRO A 395 32.27 19.36 -26.66
CA PRO A 395 33.63 19.22 -26.20
C PRO A 395 33.93 20.11 -24.98
N GLY A 396 34.76 19.56 -24.06
CA GLY A 396 35.25 20.33 -22.92
C GLY A 396 34.30 20.37 -21.69
N LEU A 397 33.19 19.61 -21.69
CA LEU A 397 32.34 19.47 -20.53
C LEU A 397 33.07 18.75 -19.38
N GLN A 398 32.82 19.23 -18.15
CA GLN A 398 33.44 18.66 -16.96
C GLN A 398 32.72 17.38 -16.53
N LYS A 399 33.50 16.29 -16.37
CA LYS A 399 33.01 15.04 -15.81
C LYS A 399 32.57 15.21 -14.35
N VAL A 400 31.40 14.69 -14.02
CA VAL A 400 30.88 14.68 -12.66
C VAL A 400 31.63 13.65 -11.83
N GLN A 401 32.15 14.06 -10.69
CA GLN A 401 32.77 13.16 -9.70
C GLN A 401 31.90 13.09 -8.45
N PHE A 402 31.79 11.88 -7.90
CA PHE A 402 31.07 11.72 -6.63
C PHE A 402 31.83 12.43 -5.51
N ILE A 403 31.11 13.05 -4.58
CA ILE A 403 31.69 13.77 -3.45
C ILE A 403 32.38 12.82 -2.47
N LYS A 404 33.40 13.35 -1.77
CA LYS A 404 34.17 12.58 -0.78
C LYS A 404 33.74 12.87 0.66
N THR A 405 33.06 13.99 0.87
CA THR A 405 32.63 14.46 2.20
C THR A 405 31.11 14.66 2.23
N CYS A 406 30.51 14.46 3.38
CA CYS A 406 29.09 14.68 3.60
C CYS A 406 28.73 16.15 3.32
N PRO A 407 27.74 16.44 2.47
CA PRO A 407 27.36 17.82 2.15
C PRO A 407 26.72 18.56 3.33
N GLU A 408 26.27 17.83 4.35
CA GLU A 408 25.55 18.39 5.50
C GLU A 408 26.45 18.63 6.74
N CYS A 409 27.37 17.71 7.02
CA CYS A 409 28.19 17.77 8.22
C CYS A 409 29.72 17.77 7.97
N GLY A 410 30.15 17.60 6.72
CA GLY A 410 31.56 17.61 6.34
C GLY A 410 32.37 16.35 6.67
N ALA A 411 31.76 15.33 7.28
CA ALA A 411 32.42 14.07 7.60
C ALA A 411 32.84 13.32 6.31
N GLU A 412 34.00 12.66 6.34
CA GLU A 412 34.44 11.80 5.22
C GLU A 412 33.47 10.66 5.02
N LEU A 413 33.06 10.47 3.74
CA LEU A 413 32.12 9.39 3.37
C LEU A 413 32.83 8.05 3.37
N VAL A 414 32.11 7.01 3.79
CA VAL A 414 32.58 5.62 3.79
C VAL A 414 31.72 4.78 2.85
N ARG A 415 32.34 3.78 2.25
CA ARG A 415 31.63 2.77 1.46
C ARG A 415 31.92 1.40 2.07
N PHE A 416 30.88 0.68 2.43
CA PHE A 416 31.01 -0.68 2.97
C PHE A 416 31.21 -1.70 1.85
N GLU A 417 31.97 -2.75 2.15
CA GLU A 417 32.20 -3.83 1.20
C GLU A 417 30.87 -4.49 0.81
N GLY A 418 30.66 -4.66 -0.51
CA GLY A 418 29.41 -5.22 -1.07
C GLY A 418 28.25 -4.23 -1.16
N GLU A 419 28.38 -2.99 -0.70
CA GLU A 419 27.34 -1.96 -0.83
C GLU A 419 27.67 -0.96 -1.96
N ALA A 420 26.62 -0.59 -2.73
CA ALA A 420 26.77 0.40 -3.80
C ALA A 420 26.72 1.85 -3.30
N ALA A 421 26.15 2.08 -2.12
CA ALA A 421 25.96 3.40 -1.57
C ALA A 421 27.19 3.87 -0.77
N HIS A 422 27.43 5.19 -0.78
CA HIS A 422 28.33 5.87 0.17
C HIS A 422 27.53 6.36 1.35
N TYR A 423 28.13 6.37 2.53
CA TYR A 423 27.47 6.73 3.78
C TYR A 423 28.24 7.79 4.55
N CYS A 424 27.50 8.71 5.16
CA CYS A 424 28.03 9.58 6.20
C CYS A 424 28.08 8.79 7.52
N PRO A 425 29.27 8.59 8.12
CA PRO A 425 29.41 7.82 9.35
C PRO A 425 29.04 8.61 10.62
N ASN A 426 28.79 9.92 10.51
CA ASN A 426 28.49 10.80 11.61
C ASN A 426 27.00 10.77 11.99
N ASP A 427 26.51 9.61 12.40
CA ASP A 427 25.10 9.37 12.67
C ASP A 427 24.56 10.16 13.89
N SER A 428 25.42 10.53 14.82
CA SER A 428 25.04 11.22 16.04
C SER A 428 24.97 12.75 15.92
N ALA A 429 25.57 13.34 14.88
CA ALA A 429 25.66 14.79 14.71
C ALA A 429 25.24 15.29 13.31
N CYS A 430 25.02 14.41 12.35
CA CYS A 430 24.56 14.78 11.02
C CYS A 430 23.07 15.12 11.04
N PRO A 431 22.64 16.36 10.75
CA PRO A 431 21.25 16.80 10.91
C PRO A 431 20.22 15.95 10.15
N PRO A 432 20.41 15.59 8.87
CA PRO A 432 19.46 14.72 8.17
C PRO A 432 19.29 13.35 8.80
N GLN A 433 20.35 12.78 9.37
CA GLN A 433 20.29 11.48 10.04
C GLN A 433 19.51 11.56 11.35
N ILE A 434 19.72 12.62 12.13
CA ILE A 434 18.99 12.87 13.38
C ILE A 434 17.50 13.06 13.08
N LYS A 435 17.18 14.00 12.18
CA LYS A 435 15.80 14.28 11.79
C LYS A 435 15.10 13.04 11.19
N GLY A 436 15.78 12.34 10.30
CA GLY A 436 15.25 11.14 9.66
C GLY A 436 14.97 9.99 10.62
N ARG A 437 15.73 9.84 11.71
CA ARG A 437 15.42 8.87 12.79
C ARG A 437 14.17 9.26 13.56
N ILE A 438 13.99 10.55 13.84
CA ILE A 438 12.79 11.07 14.49
C ILE A 438 11.56 10.89 13.58
N GLU A 439 11.69 11.23 12.29
CA GLU A 439 10.64 11.02 11.27
C GLU A 439 10.23 9.54 11.15
N HIS A 440 11.21 8.63 11.18
CA HIS A 440 10.93 7.21 11.21
C HIS A 440 10.16 6.80 12.47
N PHE A 441 10.59 7.27 13.64
CA PHE A 441 9.97 6.97 14.92
C PHE A 441 8.51 7.42 14.97
N ILE A 442 8.19 8.60 14.49
CA ILE A 442 6.83 9.15 14.48
C ILE A 442 5.94 8.57 13.36
N SER A 443 6.51 7.84 12.42
CA SER A 443 5.79 7.34 11.23
C SER A 443 4.63 6.41 11.59
N ARG A 444 3.64 6.29 10.67
CA ARG A 444 2.44 5.45 10.85
C ARG A 444 2.73 4.01 11.24
N LYS A 445 3.77 3.42 10.66
CA LYS A 445 4.17 2.03 10.92
C LYS A 445 4.93 1.86 12.24
N ALA A 446 5.52 2.94 12.75
CA ALA A 446 6.21 3.00 14.02
C ALA A 446 5.27 3.48 15.14
N MET A 447 5.47 4.65 15.69
CA MET A 447 4.69 5.17 16.83
C MET A 447 3.40 5.88 16.43
N ASN A 448 3.19 6.17 15.13
CA ASN A 448 1.98 6.77 14.58
C ASN A 448 1.56 8.09 15.25
N ILE A 449 2.44 9.07 15.21
CA ILE A 449 2.16 10.41 15.74
C ILE A 449 1.71 11.31 14.58
N ASP A 450 0.42 11.29 14.24
CA ASP A 450 -0.14 11.98 13.07
C ASP A 450 0.00 13.52 13.13
N SER A 451 0.19 14.09 14.32
CA SER A 451 0.35 15.53 14.53
C SER A 451 1.75 16.06 14.23
N LEU A 452 2.70 15.17 13.96
CA LEU A 452 4.09 15.50 13.61
C LEU A 452 4.39 15.08 12.17
N GLY A 453 4.93 16.03 11.40
CA GLY A 453 5.44 15.79 10.06
C GLY A 453 6.89 16.25 9.91
N PRO A 454 7.55 16.00 8.75
CA PRO A 454 8.94 16.38 8.51
C PRO A 454 9.24 17.88 8.74
N GLU A 455 8.33 18.75 8.34
CA GLU A 455 8.47 20.21 8.54
C GLU A 455 8.44 20.58 10.02
N THR A 456 7.58 19.93 10.81
CA THR A 456 7.48 20.16 12.26
C THR A 456 8.70 19.60 12.99
N VAL A 457 9.20 18.44 12.57
CA VAL A 457 10.45 17.85 13.10
C VAL A 457 11.63 18.79 12.82
N ASP A 458 11.71 19.36 11.61
CA ASP A 458 12.75 20.31 11.27
C ASP A 458 12.66 21.59 12.11
N ASP A 459 11.47 22.18 12.28
CA ASP A 459 11.24 23.35 13.15
C ASP A 459 11.71 23.08 14.60
N TYR A 460 11.30 21.93 15.16
CA TYR A 460 11.69 21.60 16.54
C TYR A 460 13.19 21.31 16.68
N TYR A 461 13.79 20.68 15.68
CA TYR A 461 15.23 20.47 15.64
C TYR A 461 16.00 21.80 15.56
N GLN A 462 15.62 22.71 14.67
CA GLN A 462 16.25 24.05 14.53
C GLN A 462 16.11 24.90 15.78
N ARG A 463 15.00 24.75 16.50
CA ARG A 463 14.76 25.43 17.77
C ARG A 463 15.47 24.76 18.97
N GLY A 464 16.16 23.66 18.76
CA GLY A 464 16.86 22.92 19.80
C GLY A 464 15.93 22.19 20.79
N LEU A 465 14.68 21.95 20.43
CA LEU A 465 13.70 21.24 21.27
C LEU A 465 13.90 19.74 21.27
N ILE A 466 14.36 19.18 20.15
CA ILE A 466 14.58 17.74 19.97
C ILE A 466 15.93 17.47 19.33
N HIS A 467 16.66 16.48 19.84
CA HIS A 467 17.94 15.98 19.32
C HIS A 467 17.91 14.45 19.12
N ASP A 468 17.04 13.75 19.82
CA ASP A 468 16.76 12.34 19.63
C ASP A 468 15.27 12.04 19.90
N VAL A 469 14.86 10.81 19.68
CA VAL A 469 13.44 10.40 19.80
C VAL A 469 12.92 10.49 21.24
N SER A 470 13.78 10.40 22.25
CA SER A 470 13.37 10.49 23.65
C SER A 470 12.97 11.91 24.06
N ASP A 471 13.49 12.93 23.38
CA ASP A 471 13.15 14.32 23.65
C ASP A 471 11.70 14.65 23.31
N LEU A 472 11.04 13.88 22.44
CA LEU A 472 9.63 14.04 22.14
C LEU A 472 8.75 13.93 23.40
N TYR A 473 9.13 13.10 24.35
CA TYR A 473 8.38 12.85 25.59
C TYR A 473 8.55 13.96 26.64
N LYS A 474 9.52 14.84 26.45
CA LYS A 474 9.79 15.99 27.31
C LYS A 474 9.13 17.27 26.81
N LEU A 475 8.58 17.27 25.58
CA LEU A 475 7.95 18.45 24.99
C LEU A 475 6.72 18.88 25.77
N THR A 476 6.69 20.16 26.13
CA THR A 476 5.54 20.82 26.73
C THR A 476 4.83 21.72 25.72
N ILE A 477 3.57 22.05 25.99
CA ILE A 477 2.82 23.01 25.17
C ILE A 477 3.56 24.34 25.10
N ALA A 478 4.17 24.77 26.21
CA ALA A 478 4.93 26.02 26.29
C ALA A 478 6.15 26.00 25.36
N ASP A 479 6.92 24.91 25.35
CA ASP A 479 8.06 24.73 24.45
C ASP A 479 7.67 24.82 22.98
N ILE A 480 6.58 24.11 22.60
CA ILE A 480 6.09 24.07 21.23
C ILE A 480 5.57 25.44 20.78
N CYS A 481 4.77 26.11 21.61
CA CYS A 481 4.18 27.41 21.29
C CYS A 481 5.23 28.52 21.26
N GLY A 482 6.21 28.49 22.13
CA GLY A 482 7.13 29.62 22.33
C GLY A 482 6.35 30.90 22.58
N VAL A 483 6.60 31.92 21.79
CA VAL A 483 5.91 33.23 21.90
C VAL A 483 4.54 33.26 21.17
N ASN A 484 4.22 32.24 20.34
CA ASN A 484 3.02 32.24 19.52
C ASN A 484 1.86 31.48 20.17
N LYS A 485 1.03 32.20 20.92
CA LYS A 485 -0.14 31.67 21.63
C LYS A 485 -1.24 31.08 20.71
N ASN A 486 -1.21 31.36 19.41
CA ASN A 486 -2.20 30.82 18.47
C ASN A 486 -2.00 29.33 18.14
N ARG A 487 -0.87 28.75 18.55
CA ARG A 487 -0.51 27.34 18.30
C ARG A 487 -0.89 26.36 19.42
N VAL A 488 -1.57 26.81 20.48
CA VAL A 488 -1.89 25.97 21.67
C VAL A 488 -2.64 24.70 21.30
N LYS A 489 -3.66 24.77 20.42
CA LYS A 489 -4.42 23.59 19.98
C LYS A 489 -3.56 22.60 19.19
N SER A 490 -2.66 23.10 18.35
CA SER A 490 -1.73 22.26 17.58
C SER A 490 -0.70 21.63 18.51
N ALA A 491 -0.16 22.39 19.46
CA ALA A 491 0.78 21.91 20.47
C ALA A 491 0.15 20.82 21.36
N GLN A 492 -1.10 21.01 21.78
CA GLN A 492 -1.85 20.00 22.54
C GLN A 492 -1.97 18.69 21.77
N LYS A 493 -2.30 18.74 20.47
CA LYS A 493 -2.38 17.55 19.62
C LYS A 493 -1.03 16.80 19.55
N VAL A 494 0.09 17.52 19.50
CA VAL A 494 1.42 16.92 19.51
C VAL A 494 1.68 16.19 20.82
N VAL A 495 1.45 16.87 21.95
CA VAL A 495 1.66 16.30 23.30
C VAL A 495 0.76 15.08 23.51
N ASP A 496 -0.52 15.16 23.10
CA ASP A 496 -1.46 14.05 23.21
C ASP A 496 -1.06 12.89 22.28
N GLY A 497 -0.61 13.19 21.06
CA GLY A 497 -0.09 12.19 20.13
C GLY A 497 1.14 11.46 20.65
N VAL A 498 2.06 12.16 21.29
CA VAL A 498 3.22 11.54 21.94
C VAL A 498 2.78 10.66 23.12
N LYS A 499 1.86 11.13 23.96
CA LYS A 499 1.32 10.32 25.07
C LYS A 499 0.61 9.06 24.60
N SER A 500 -0.09 9.11 23.48
CA SER A 500 -0.78 7.93 22.92
C SER A 500 0.17 6.80 22.54
N THR A 501 1.46 7.09 22.32
CA THR A 501 2.47 6.09 21.99
C THR A 501 2.79 5.14 23.13
N LEU A 502 2.45 5.49 24.38
CA LEU A 502 2.67 4.61 25.54
C LEU A 502 1.88 3.30 25.48
N SER A 503 0.82 3.25 24.68
CA SER A 503 0.02 2.05 24.41
C SER A 503 0.40 1.30 23.13
N VAL A 504 1.39 1.80 22.39
CA VAL A 504 1.84 1.15 21.14
C VAL A 504 2.52 -0.19 21.47
N PRO A 505 2.16 -1.30 20.78
CA PRO A 505 2.71 -2.63 21.07
C PRO A 505 4.24 -2.71 20.92
N PHE A 506 4.86 -3.56 21.71
CA PHE A 506 6.32 -3.76 21.74
C PHE A 506 6.94 -4.06 20.37
N GLU A 507 6.27 -4.82 19.52
CA GLU A 507 6.71 -5.13 18.15
C GLU A 507 6.95 -3.86 17.32
N ARG A 508 6.10 -2.86 17.49
CA ARG A 508 6.24 -1.56 16.82
C ARG A 508 7.30 -0.68 17.45
N VAL A 509 7.52 -0.80 18.76
CA VAL A 509 8.62 -0.12 19.45
C VAL A 509 9.97 -0.62 18.90
N VAL A 510 10.13 -1.94 18.72
CA VAL A 510 11.34 -2.52 18.10
C VAL A 510 11.56 -1.99 16.68
N PHE A 511 10.51 -1.83 15.90
CA PHE A 511 10.62 -1.21 14.58
C PHE A 511 10.96 0.29 14.67
N ALA A 512 10.34 1.01 15.62
CA ALA A 512 10.45 2.46 15.76
C ALA A 512 11.86 2.93 16.16
N ILE A 513 12.60 2.16 16.93
CA ILE A 513 13.99 2.50 17.31
C ILE A 513 14.97 2.50 16.11
N GLY A 514 14.53 1.93 14.96
CA GLY A 514 15.19 2.13 13.69
C GLY A 514 16.50 1.37 13.48
N ILE A 515 16.63 0.16 14.00
CA ILE A 515 17.79 -0.72 13.78
C ILE A 515 17.96 -0.97 12.27
N ARG A 516 19.17 -0.77 11.76
CA ARG A 516 19.48 -0.98 10.34
C ARG A 516 19.16 -2.40 9.91
N PHE A 517 18.60 -2.57 8.72
CA PHE A 517 18.13 -3.83 8.15
C PHE A 517 16.94 -4.50 8.87
N VAL A 518 16.46 -3.94 9.98
CA VAL A 518 15.28 -4.43 10.68
C VAL A 518 14.04 -3.69 10.16
N GLY A 519 13.33 -4.31 9.23
CA GLY A 519 12.04 -3.83 8.73
C GLY A 519 10.89 -4.20 9.68
N GLU A 520 9.67 -3.74 9.36
CA GLU A 520 8.45 -3.99 10.14
C GLU A 520 8.23 -5.48 10.44
N THR A 521 8.32 -6.33 9.41
CA THR A 521 8.14 -7.79 9.55
C THR A 521 9.22 -8.42 10.44
N THR A 522 10.48 -8.05 10.19
CA THR A 522 11.61 -8.55 10.98
C THR A 522 11.52 -8.11 12.43
N ALA A 523 11.14 -6.87 12.69
CA ALA A 523 10.93 -6.35 14.05
C ALA A 523 9.85 -7.15 14.79
N LYS A 524 8.76 -7.49 14.12
CA LYS A 524 7.69 -8.30 14.67
C LYS A 524 8.16 -9.73 15.03
N LEU A 525 8.93 -10.37 14.15
CA LEU A 525 9.47 -11.70 14.39
C LEU A 525 10.45 -11.70 15.56
N ILE A 526 11.38 -10.74 15.59
CA ILE A 526 12.35 -10.57 16.67
C ILE A 526 11.65 -10.29 18.01
N ALA A 527 10.68 -9.37 18.03
CA ALA A 527 9.94 -9.01 19.23
C ALA A 527 9.18 -10.20 19.81
N ARG A 528 8.57 -11.02 18.97
CA ARG A 528 7.86 -12.24 19.40
C ARG A 528 8.78 -13.32 19.94
N HIS A 529 9.96 -13.49 19.33
CA HIS A 529 10.93 -14.49 19.76
C HIS A 529 11.55 -14.11 21.12
N PHE A 530 12.03 -12.88 21.25
CA PHE A 530 12.73 -12.44 22.47
C PHE A 530 11.77 -11.94 23.57
N LYS A 531 10.52 -11.62 23.24
CA LYS A 531 9.42 -11.23 24.13
C LYS A 531 9.64 -9.93 24.91
N SER A 532 10.88 -9.48 25.10
CA SER A 532 11.22 -8.23 25.80
C SER A 532 12.42 -7.53 25.18
N MET A 533 12.51 -6.21 25.40
CA MET A 533 13.65 -5.38 24.98
C MET A 533 14.94 -5.81 25.70
N GLU A 534 14.83 -6.23 26.96
CA GLU A 534 15.98 -6.70 27.73
C GLU A 534 16.58 -7.97 27.15
N ALA A 535 15.75 -8.95 26.83
CA ALA A 535 16.19 -10.18 26.16
C ALA A 535 16.79 -9.91 24.79
N LEU A 536 16.19 -9.00 24.02
CA LEU A 536 16.70 -8.60 22.71
C LEU A 536 18.05 -7.90 22.80
N ARG A 537 18.22 -6.99 23.78
CA ARG A 537 19.47 -6.27 24.02
C ARG A 537 20.65 -7.18 24.37
N ASN A 538 20.38 -8.27 25.08
CA ASN A 538 21.36 -9.25 25.49
C ASN A 538 21.52 -10.43 24.52
N ALA A 539 20.82 -10.41 23.38
CA ALA A 539 20.87 -11.48 22.40
C ALA A 539 22.23 -11.55 21.69
N THR A 540 22.69 -12.76 21.44
CA THR A 540 23.88 -13.01 20.60
C THR A 540 23.49 -13.10 19.13
N VAL A 541 24.50 -13.02 18.24
CA VAL A 541 24.30 -13.21 16.80
C VAL A 541 23.66 -14.56 16.51
N GLU A 542 24.14 -15.62 17.18
CA GLU A 542 23.65 -16.99 17.02
C GLU A 542 22.16 -17.10 17.43
N ALA A 543 21.79 -16.52 18.58
CA ALA A 543 20.42 -16.53 19.07
C ALA A 543 19.47 -15.75 18.12
N LEU A 544 19.93 -14.64 17.55
CA LEU A 544 19.16 -13.87 16.58
C LEU A 544 18.97 -14.64 15.26
N MET A 545 19.97 -15.41 14.83
CA MET A 545 19.88 -16.23 13.63
C MET A 545 18.94 -17.45 13.77
N GLU A 546 18.53 -17.81 14.99
CA GLU A 546 17.49 -18.81 15.22
C GLU A 546 16.09 -18.31 14.81
N VAL A 547 15.92 -16.98 14.72
CA VAL A 547 14.65 -16.38 14.26
C VAL A 547 14.54 -16.56 12.75
N ASP A 548 13.46 -17.18 12.29
CA ASP A 548 13.23 -17.41 10.85
C ASP A 548 13.19 -16.06 10.09
N GLY A 549 13.95 -15.98 8.99
CA GLY A 549 14.09 -14.76 8.21
C GLY A 549 15.14 -13.75 8.73
N VAL A 550 15.86 -14.07 9.83
CA VAL A 550 16.97 -13.27 10.33
C VAL A 550 18.30 -13.90 9.92
N GLY A 551 18.94 -13.31 8.92
CA GLY A 551 20.27 -13.72 8.49
C GLY A 551 21.39 -13.02 9.27
N GLN A 552 22.63 -13.41 9.01
CA GLN A 552 23.82 -12.91 9.72
C GLN A 552 23.92 -11.37 9.70
N VAL A 553 23.67 -10.72 8.56
CA VAL A 553 23.73 -9.25 8.41
C VAL A 553 22.76 -8.53 9.34
N ILE A 554 21.53 -9.06 9.47
CA ILE A 554 20.51 -8.50 10.35
C ILE A 554 20.90 -8.73 11.80
N ALA A 555 21.33 -9.95 12.16
CA ALA A 555 21.74 -10.31 13.50
C ALA A 555 22.91 -9.46 14.01
N GLU A 556 23.95 -9.30 13.20
CA GLU A 556 25.09 -8.43 13.50
C GLU A 556 24.66 -6.96 13.66
N SER A 557 23.72 -6.50 12.84
CA SER A 557 23.19 -5.13 12.93
C SER A 557 22.46 -4.88 14.25
N VAL A 558 21.66 -5.85 14.72
CA VAL A 558 20.97 -5.76 16.00
C VAL A 558 21.96 -5.72 17.17
N VAL A 559 22.94 -6.61 17.19
CA VAL A 559 23.97 -6.65 18.23
C VAL A 559 24.78 -5.34 18.25
N LYS A 560 25.22 -4.86 17.10
CA LYS A 560 25.95 -3.60 16.96
C LYS A 560 25.14 -2.40 17.43
N TYR A 561 23.83 -2.38 17.17
CA TYR A 561 22.94 -1.30 17.62
C TYR A 561 22.97 -1.15 19.15
N PHE A 562 22.85 -2.26 19.89
CA PHE A 562 22.84 -2.23 21.36
C PHE A 562 24.23 -2.14 21.99
N GLN A 563 25.30 -2.42 21.24
CA GLN A 563 26.68 -2.17 21.68
C GLN A 563 27.05 -0.69 21.70
N ASP A 564 26.32 0.14 20.92
CA ASP A 564 26.49 1.58 20.96
C ASP A 564 25.85 2.15 22.23
N PRO A 565 26.65 2.77 23.15
CA PRO A 565 26.13 3.33 24.39
C PRO A 565 25.03 4.39 24.20
N LYS A 566 25.08 5.15 23.08
CA LYS A 566 24.09 6.19 22.79
C LYS A 566 22.73 5.58 22.47
N ASN A 567 22.71 4.53 21.65
CA ASN A 567 21.49 3.81 21.33
C ASN A 567 20.89 3.14 22.57
N ALA A 568 21.75 2.51 23.38
CA ALA A 568 21.35 1.91 24.65
C ALA A 568 20.71 2.94 25.59
N GLU A 569 21.31 4.13 25.71
CA GLU A 569 20.79 5.22 26.54
C GLU A 569 19.43 5.71 26.05
N ILE A 570 19.24 5.86 24.72
CA ILE A 570 17.94 6.25 24.14
C ILE A 570 16.87 5.23 24.49
N VAL A 571 17.16 3.94 24.36
CA VAL A 571 16.23 2.86 24.72
C VAL A 571 15.87 2.90 26.20
N ASP A 572 16.87 3.14 27.09
CA ASP A 572 16.66 3.28 28.53
C ASP A 572 15.76 4.49 28.86
N LYS A 573 15.97 5.64 28.18
CA LYS A 573 15.11 6.81 28.31
C LYS A 573 13.67 6.52 27.85
N LEU A 574 13.49 5.86 26.70
CA LEU A 574 12.17 5.47 26.21
C LEU A 574 11.47 4.51 27.20
N ALA A 575 12.20 3.59 27.80
CA ALA A 575 11.67 2.70 28.83
C ALA A 575 11.21 3.49 30.08
N SER A 576 11.99 4.48 30.50
CA SER A 576 11.65 5.34 31.65
C SER A 576 10.44 6.24 31.40
N GLU A 577 10.15 6.58 30.14
CA GLU A 577 8.93 7.31 29.77
C GLU A 577 7.67 6.41 29.72
N GLY A 578 7.82 5.11 29.84
CA GLY A 578 6.71 4.15 29.95
C GLY A 578 6.29 3.47 28.65
N LEU A 579 7.14 3.44 27.62
CA LEU A 579 6.87 2.69 26.40
C LEU A 579 6.78 1.19 26.69
N GLN A 580 6.03 0.46 25.86
CA GLN A 580 5.90 -0.99 25.96
C GLN A 580 7.22 -1.68 25.57
N MET A 581 7.97 -2.16 26.56
CA MET A 581 9.28 -2.80 26.37
C MET A 581 9.22 -4.33 26.40
N GLN A 582 8.02 -4.88 26.39
CA GLN A 582 7.76 -6.33 26.35
C GLN A 582 6.39 -6.61 25.74
N LEU A 583 6.18 -7.85 25.32
CA LEU A 583 4.86 -8.31 24.88
C LEU A 583 3.85 -8.19 26.04
N SER A 584 2.60 -7.86 25.72
CA SER A 584 1.53 -7.82 26.71
C SER A 584 1.20 -9.23 27.23
N GLU A 585 0.58 -9.30 28.42
CA GLU A 585 0.12 -10.57 28.98
C GLU A 585 -0.87 -11.28 28.04
N GLU A 586 -1.72 -10.56 27.33
CA GLU A 586 -2.63 -11.11 26.32
C GLU A 586 -1.87 -11.73 25.15
N GLN A 587 -0.81 -11.06 24.66
CA GLN A 587 0.04 -11.57 23.61
C GLN A 587 0.85 -12.79 24.04
N LEU A 588 1.29 -12.83 25.30
CA LEU A 588 1.99 -13.98 25.88
C LEU A 588 1.03 -15.15 26.16
N ALA A 589 -0.19 -14.87 26.62
CA ALA A 589 -1.22 -15.90 26.86
C ALA A 589 -1.70 -16.55 25.55
N GLY A 590 -1.64 -15.83 24.42
CA GLY A 590 -1.87 -16.38 23.09
C GLY A 590 -0.71 -17.22 22.53
N GLN A 591 0.42 -17.29 23.22
CA GLN A 591 1.57 -18.14 22.86
C GLN A 591 1.62 -19.36 23.78
N THR A 592 1.61 -20.55 23.20
CA THR A 592 1.79 -21.81 23.94
C THR A 592 3.00 -22.55 23.39
N ASP A 593 3.51 -23.50 24.16
CA ASP A 593 4.61 -24.37 23.76
C ASP A 593 4.11 -25.76 23.29
N LYS A 594 2.82 -25.88 22.95
CA LYS A 594 2.20 -27.16 22.54
C LYS A 594 2.88 -27.81 21.33
N LEU A 595 3.48 -27.01 20.47
CA LEU A 595 4.21 -27.44 19.29
C LEU A 595 5.74 -27.22 19.41
N ALA A 596 6.25 -26.93 20.61
CA ALA A 596 7.67 -26.68 20.81
C ALA A 596 8.55 -27.80 20.27
N GLY A 597 9.59 -27.44 19.51
CA GLY A 597 10.52 -28.39 18.90
C GLY A 597 9.97 -29.15 17.69
N LYS A 598 8.73 -28.91 17.27
CA LYS A 598 8.14 -29.54 16.07
C LYS A 598 8.40 -28.73 14.83
N SER A 599 8.91 -29.39 13.77
CA SER A 599 9.08 -28.82 12.43
C SER A 599 7.96 -29.33 11.54
N ILE A 600 7.11 -28.41 11.07
CA ILE A 600 5.85 -28.73 10.40
C ILE A 600 5.86 -28.18 8.98
N VAL A 601 5.52 -29.00 8.00
CA VAL A 601 5.28 -28.58 6.61
C VAL A 601 3.79 -28.43 6.39
N ILE A 602 3.36 -27.33 5.81
CA ILE A 602 1.96 -27.09 5.45
C ILE A 602 1.78 -27.41 3.97
N SER A 603 0.81 -28.26 3.62
CA SER A 603 0.51 -28.64 2.23
C SER A 603 -0.98 -28.88 2.02
N GLY A 604 -1.48 -28.54 0.83
CA GLY A 604 -2.89 -28.71 0.49
C GLY A 604 -3.74 -27.44 0.71
N VAL A 605 -5.04 -27.61 0.56
CA VAL A 605 -6.07 -26.56 0.71
C VAL A 605 -6.84 -26.83 1.99
N PHE A 606 -7.03 -25.84 2.83
CA PHE A 606 -7.64 -25.95 4.14
C PHE A 606 -9.05 -25.37 4.15
N GLN A 607 -9.91 -25.88 5.01
CA GLN A 607 -11.32 -25.50 5.12
C GLN A 607 -11.58 -24.44 6.19
N GLN A 608 -10.84 -24.51 7.33
CA GLN A 608 -11.11 -23.68 8.52
C GLN A 608 -10.23 -22.43 8.56
N HIS A 609 -8.96 -22.57 8.18
CA HIS A 609 -8.00 -21.47 8.19
C HIS A 609 -7.22 -21.42 6.88
N SER A 610 -6.73 -20.25 6.52
CA SER A 610 -5.77 -20.11 5.41
C SER A 610 -4.41 -20.71 5.79
N ARG A 611 -3.58 -20.97 4.79
CA ARG A 611 -2.22 -21.46 5.00
C ARG A 611 -1.37 -20.50 5.86
N ASP A 612 -1.56 -19.19 5.69
CA ASP A 612 -0.82 -18.19 6.47
C ASP A 612 -1.34 -18.11 7.92
N GLU A 613 -2.63 -18.34 8.14
CA GLU A 613 -3.19 -18.47 9.49
C GLU A 613 -2.65 -19.72 10.18
N TYR A 614 -2.58 -20.87 9.49
CA TYR A 614 -1.96 -22.07 10.07
C TYR A 614 -0.47 -21.87 10.38
N LYS A 615 0.26 -21.13 9.52
CA LYS A 615 1.63 -20.76 9.82
C LYS A 615 1.71 -19.94 11.11
N ALA A 616 0.84 -18.94 11.27
CA ALA A 616 0.76 -18.13 12.48
C ALA A 616 0.38 -18.97 13.72
N ILE A 617 -0.58 -19.90 13.59
CA ILE A 617 -0.99 -20.81 14.66
C ILE A 617 0.17 -21.71 15.09
N ILE A 618 0.93 -22.28 14.14
CA ILE A 618 2.10 -23.11 14.43
C ILE A 618 3.14 -22.29 15.22
N GLU A 619 3.47 -21.09 14.75
CA GLU A 619 4.45 -20.21 15.37
C GLU A 619 4.00 -19.73 16.76
N GLN A 620 2.71 -19.40 16.92
CA GLN A 620 2.12 -19.02 18.22
C GLN A 620 2.18 -20.15 19.25
N ASN A 621 2.17 -21.39 18.80
CA ASN A 621 2.26 -22.57 19.66
C ASN A 621 3.69 -23.15 19.77
N GLY A 622 4.70 -22.37 19.42
CA GLY A 622 6.12 -22.73 19.58
C GLY A 622 6.67 -23.70 18.53
N GLY A 623 5.87 -24.01 17.48
CA GLY A 623 6.29 -24.85 16.36
C GLY A 623 7.05 -24.06 15.29
N LYS A 624 7.76 -24.76 14.42
CA LYS A 624 8.48 -24.20 13.29
C LYS A 624 7.82 -24.62 11.98
N ASN A 625 7.38 -23.64 11.18
CA ASN A 625 6.92 -23.92 9.81
C ASN A 625 8.15 -24.02 8.89
N VAL A 626 8.27 -25.11 8.13
CA VAL A 626 9.35 -25.35 7.16
C VAL A 626 8.80 -25.57 5.76
N GLY A 627 9.50 -25.03 4.75
CA GLY A 627 9.02 -25.04 3.37
C GLY A 627 9.17 -26.37 2.64
N SER A 628 10.06 -27.25 3.10
CA SER A 628 10.37 -28.53 2.44
C SER A 628 10.40 -29.70 3.42
N ILE A 629 9.96 -30.88 2.94
CA ILE A 629 9.96 -32.10 3.70
C ILE A 629 11.38 -32.67 3.78
N SER A 630 11.83 -32.99 4.99
CA SER A 630 13.12 -33.62 5.28
C SER A 630 12.98 -34.63 6.43
N LYS A 631 14.04 -35.40 6.72
CA LYS A 631 14.08 -36.29 7.89
C LYS A 631 13.88 -35.57 9.23
N LYS A 632 14.03 -34.24 9.24
CA LYS A 632 13.82 -33.42 10.46
C LYS A 632 12.38 -32.90 10.56
N THR A 633 11.54 -33.14 9.55
CA THR A 633 10.13 -32.76 9.57
C THR A 633 9.37 -33.66 10.54
N THR A 634 8.69 -33.07 11.52
CA THR A 634 7.94 -33.81 12.53
C THR A 634 6.66 -34.40 11.95
N PHE A 635 5.91 -33.58 11.21
CA PHE A 635 4.73 -34.02 10.46
C PHE A 635 4.38 -32.99 9.37
N ILE A 636 3.48 -33.39 8.49
CA ILE A 636 2.91 -32.53 7.47
C ILE A 636 1.47 -32.23 7.89
N LEU A 637 1.14 -30.96 8.04
CA LEU A 637 -0.24 -30.50 8.14
C LEU A 637 -0.83 -30.49 6.72
N ALA A 638 -1.72 -31.44 6.47
CA ALA A 638 -2.28 -31.68 5.14
C ALA A 638 -3.74 -31.23 5.10
N GLY A 639 -4.03 -30.33 4.18
CA GLY A 639 -5.39 -30.04 3.73
C GLY A 639 -5.77 -30.90 2.51
N ASP A 640 -6.92 -30.59 1.93
CA ASP A 640 -7.41 -31.25 0.72
C ASP A 640 -6.42 -31.06 -0.45
N ASN A 641 -6.33 -32.07 -1.33
CA ASN A 641 -5.52 -32.02 -2.54
C ASN A 641 -4.01 -31.74 -2.30
N MET A 642 -3.42 -32.38 -1.29
CA MET A 642 -1.96 -32.36 -1.14
C MET A 642 -1.29 -32.93 -2.40
N GLY A 643 -0.31 -32.21 -2.94
CA GLY A 643 0.36 -32.60 -4.17
C GLY A 643 1.04 -33.96 -4.11
N PRO A 644 0.96 -34.79 -5.17
CA PRO A 644 1.44 -36.17 -5.19
C PRO A 644 2.94 -36.27 -4.89
N SER A 645 3.76 -35.34 -5.33
CA SER A 645 5.20 -35.32 -5.07
C SER A 645 5.54 -35.14 -3.58
N LYS A 646 4.75 -34.37 -2.85
CA LYS A 646 4.92 -34.21 -1.39
C LYS A 646 4.43 -35.43 -0.63
N LEU A 647 3.35 -36.06 -1.12
CA LEU A 647 2.84 -37.31 -0.57
C LEU A 647 3.88 -38.43 -0.68
N GLU A 648 4.44 -38.62 -1.88
CA GLU A 648 5.49 -39.63 -2.12
C GLU A 648 6.73 -39.36 -1.25
N LYS A 649 7.14 -38.08 -1.16
CA LYS A 649 8.29 -37.69 -0.32
C LYS A 649 8.04 -37.92 1.17
N ALA A 650 6.84 -37.64 1.64
CA ALA A 650 6.44 -37.93 3.01
C ALA A 650 6.51 -39.43 3.31
N GLN A 651 5.94 -40.26 2.43
CA GLN A 651 5.96 -41.72 2.56
C GLN A 651 7.37 -42.28 2.50
N SER A 652 8.21 -41.78 1.57
CA SER A 652 9.61 -42.26 1.44
C SER A 652 10.49 -41.90 2.63
N LEU A 653 10.17 -40.81 3.34
CA LEU A 653 10.90 -40.38 4.54
C LEU A 653 10.26 -40.79 5.86
N GLY A 654 9.07 -41.44 5.80
CA GLY A 654 8.32 -41.86 6.99
C GLY A 654 7.80 -40.69 7.83
N VAL A 655 7.51 -39.53 7.18
CA VAL A 655 6.98 -38.35 7.86
C VAL A 655 5.46 -38.48 8.00
N PRO A 656 4.90 -38.39 9.22
CA PRO A 656 3.46 -38.47 9.44
C PRO A 656 2.70 -37.34 8.71
N ILE A 657 1.50 -37.66 8.26
CA ILE A 657 0.55 -36.72 7.68
C ILE A 657 -0.58 -36.53 8.69
N VAL A 658 -0.86 -35.28 9.04
CA VAL A 658 -1.86 -34.87 10.02
C VAL A 658 -2.92 -34.02 9.31
N SER A 659 -4.18 -34.36 9.49
CA SER A 659 -5.30 -33.59 8.93
C SER A 659 -5.50 -32.27 9.66
N GLU A 660 -6.30 -31.39 9.09
CA GLU A 660 -6.67 -30.11 9.68
C GLU A 660 -7.36 -30.29 11.05
N GLU A 661 -8.29 -31.25 11.14
CA GLU A 661 -9.00 -31.56 12.36
C GLU A 661 -8.07 -32.14 13.46
N GLU A 662 -7.21 -33.07 13.08
CA GLU A 662 -6.22 -33.67 14.02
C GLU A 662 -5.24 -32.60 14.53
N PHE A 663 -4.82 -31.68 13.67
CA PHE A 663 -3.92 -30.58 14.06
C PHE A 663 -4.59 -29.64 15.06
N LEU A 664 -5.83 -29.23 14.80
CA LEU A 664 -6.57 -28.36 15.70
C LEU A 664 -6.84 -29.04 17.05
N ALA A 665 -7.15 -30.32 17.04
CA ALA A 665 -7.28 -31.12 18.27
C ALA A 665 -5.97 -31.21 19.10
N MET A 666 -4.79 -31.11 18.47
CA MET A 666 -3.52 -31.03 19.18
C MET A 666 -3.33 -29.69 19.92
N LEU A 667 -4.10 -28.68 19.56
CA LEU A 667 -4.02 -27.35 20.12
C LEU A 667 -5.08 -27.07 21.20
N GLU A 668 -6.08 -27.94 21.32
CA GLU A 668 -7.01 -27.94 22.44
C GLU A 668 -6.37 -28.58 23.72
#